data_7847b232721d1a4d37d417e8d5dba603
#
_entry.id   7847b232721d1a4d37d417e8d5dba603
#
_cell.length_a   1.000
_cell.length_b   1.000
_cell.length_c   1.000
_cell.angle_alpha   90.00
_cell.angle_beta   90.00
_cell.angle_gamma   90.00
#
_symmetry.space_group_name_H-M   'P 1'
#
loop_
_entity.id
_entity.type
_entity.pdbx_description
1 polymer ?
#
loop_
_entity_poly.entity_id
_entity_poly.type
_entity_poly.pdbx_seq_one_letter_code
_entity_poly.pdbx_strand_id
1 'polypeptide(L)'
;MKDRKRQPGRWTSWMQNMTGRLRVRGWVYLLAFILIDFLSVGILQWGVSLNSSRVELSNPLIGFWGFISAMWTQRRFVLVLNMLAVGLVYLALAYLTNRFWAASGLILAICAVIAVIERFKVRARYEAILPSDLDFLHADAANLVSFLPARSLLMIGLGVVALVVLGLICWVVSRMDARRGRPVATGNKPLGAGLRTVGVLVPVLVVALFMSTVGTYGSPSYRFSQFMGDIPSMWDSVYDAQRNGVFVSFSRQLRPKVMDQPAGYSRATMKSLAHRYQLSADRINHDRKSYMNESTLVYILSESFSDPTRVPGVALNQDPMPHIRSIKEGTTSGLMLSSGYGGGTANLEFQAMTGLSMANFDPSLTSPYQQVIPHLSWIPTVNQAWGSPSRSLAFHPYESSMYSRAENYKKFGFSHFYSLTGPDQIAHQDRIDRSQYVGDRSAYDSALEQMGDDKGNQFVEVITMQNHMPYNDWYDDNNFSVNSSDPNRPLGDDEMQSIRTYAKGVSLTDQATADFLNSLDSQSKPVTVVFYGDHLPGIYGTAGSDQRNSLALHLTDYFIWSNKASDASGTQVSNSAYSSPNFFQAQVAEHMDTKVSPFTAFLTELHDKISAIEPPVANQIQDWNRIPAGQTNYLDAQGQPMNARDFDPATRQLLNDYKLIQYDIMAGKHYLQGTGFNTTPTRHSDAARQKAKEQARQEEQSQDKDSGDSTSSAN
;
A
#
# COMPACT_ATOMS: atom_id res chain seq x y z
N MET A 1 21.05 41.76 -68.21
CA MET A 1 20.83 40.58 -67.34
C MET A 1 19.39 40.65 -66.83
N LYS A 2 18.51 39.77 -67.37
CA LYS A 2 17.09 39.71 -66.94
C LYS A 2 16.98 38.83 -65.69
N ASP A 3 16.51 39.40 -64.58
CA ASP A 3 16.14 38.70 -63.37
C ASP A 3 15.06 37.66 -63.65
N ARG A 4 15.43 36.39 -63.66
CA ARG A 4 14.49 35.27 -63.62
C ARG A 4 13.92 35.18 -62.19
N LYS A 5 12.76 35.79 -61.94
CA LYS A 5 11.94 35.47 -60.75
C LYS A 5 11.63 33.96 -60.80
N ARG A 6 12.24 33.19 -59.83
CA ARG A 6 11.88 31.80 -59.59
C ARG A 6 10.38 31.71 -59.32
N GLN A 7 9.61 31.01 -60.16
CA GLN A 7 8.23 30.72 -59.88
C GLN A 7 8.17 29.91 -58.61
N PRO A 8 7.30 30.22 -57.61
CA PRO A 8 7.15 29.46 -56.41
C PRO A 8 6.71 28.04 -56.80
N GLY A 9 7.39 27.01 -56.25
CA GLY A 9 7.08 25.63 -56.50
C GLY A 9 5.63 25.28 -56.20
N ARG A 10 5.06 24.28 -56.85
CA ARG A 10 3.66 23.81 -56.72
C ARG A 10 3.19 23.75 -55.27
N TRP A 11 4.07 23.35 -54.30
CA TRP A 11 3.83 23.29 -52.88
C TRP A 11 3.68 24.69 -52.23
N THR A 12 4.48 25.65 -52.60
CA THR A 12 4.42 27.00 -52.06
C THR A 12 3.18 27.74 -52.54
N SER A 13 2.74 27.55 -53.78
CA SER A 13 1.49 28.13 -54.31
C SER A 13 0.26 27.46 -53.68
N TRP A 14 0.28 26.15 -53.44
CA TRP A 14 -0.78 25.42 -52.75
C TRP A 14 -0.92 25.91 -51.27
N MET A 15 0.20 26.03 -50.55
CA MET A 15 0.21 26.56 -49.17
C MET A 15 -0.25 28.01 -49.08
N GLN A 16 0.13 28.86 -50.03
CA GLN A 16 -0.36 30.24 -50.09
C GLN A 16 -1.87 30.34 -50.36
N ASN A 17 -2.41 29.43 -51.16
CA ASN A 17 -3.83 29.32 -51.48
C ASN A 17 -4.68 28.78 -50.29
N MET A 18 -4.09 28.07 -49.32
CA MET A 18 -4.80 27.52 -48.17
C MET A 18 -4.88 28.47 -46.99
N THR A 19 -4.05 29.52 -46.94
CA THR A 19 -3.95 30.41 -45.77
C THR A 19 -5.19 31.28 -45.61
N GLY A 20 -5.89 31.13 -44.46
CA GLY A 20 -6.99 32.01 -44.05
C GLY A 20 -8.33 31.76 -44.76
N ARG A 21 -8.54 30.62 -45.41
CA ARG A 21 -9.79 30.30 -46.12
C ARG A 21 -11.01 30.04 -45.23
N LEU A 22 -10.79 29.54 -44.00
CA LEU A 22 -11.85 29.16 -43.08
C LEU A 22 -12.07 30.26 -42.04
N ARG A 23 -13.26 30.87 -42.01
CA ARG A 23 -13.70 31.72 -40.88
C ARG A 23 -14.37 30.86 -39.83
N VAL A 24 -13.58 30.35 -38.88
CA VAL A 24 -14.08 29.52 -37.79
C VAL A 24 -14.93 30.38 -36.83
N ARG A 25 -16.17 29.97 -36.57
CA ARG A 25 -17.08 30.62 -35.62
C ARG A 25 -16.69 30.27 -34.19
N GLY A 26 -17.00 31.13 -33.20
CA GLY A 26 -16.63 30.92 -31.78
C GLY A 26 -17.12 29.58 -31.20
N TRP A 27 -18.36 29.17 -31.53
CA TRP A 27 -18.93 27.91 -31.07
C TRP A 27 -18.20 26.67 -31.60
N VAL A 28 -17.53 26.77 -32.77
CA VAL A 28 -16.71 25.66 -33.33
C VAL A 28 -15.47 25.43 -32.48
N TYR A 29 -14.83 26.52 -31.96
CA TYR A 29 -13.72 26.36 -31.01
C TYR A 29 -14.18 25.72 -29.71
N LEU A 30 -15.38 26.07 -29.21
CA LEU A 30 -15.93 25.45 -28.00
C LEU A 30 -16.20 23.99 -28.22
N LEU A 31 -16.85 23.59 -29.32
CA LEU A 31 -17.07 22.16 -29.64
C LEU A 31 -15.75 21.40 -29.86
N ALA A 32 -14.79 22.01 -30.58
CA ALA A 32 -13.48 21.42 -30.76
C ALA A 32 -12.73 21.29 -29.43
N PHE A 33 -12.85 22.28 -28.53
CA PHE A 33 -12.27 22.18 -27.17
C PHE A 33 -12.84 20.99 -26.41
N ILE A 34 -14.16 20.86 -26.32
CA ILE A 34 -14.83 19.76 -25.64
C ILE A 34 -14.45 18.41 -26.25
N LEU A 35 -14.42 18.31 -27.59
CA LEU A 35 -14.06 17.06 -28.26
C LEU A 35 -12.59 16.66 -28.03
N ILE A 36 -11.67 17.62 -28.12
CA ILE A 36 -10.24 17.38 -27.91
C ILE A 36 -9.97 17.01 -26.45
N ASP A 37 -10.63 17.67 -25.51
CA ASP A 37 -10.55 17.35 -24.08
C ASP A 37 -11.08 15.94 -23.79
N PHE A 38 -12.26 15.60 -24.35
CA PHE A 38 -12.82 14.25 -24.28
C PHE A 38 -11.86 13.20 -24.85
N LEU A 39 -11.24 13.46 -26.01
CA LEU A 39 -10.25 12.58 -26.60
C LEU A 39 -8.99 12.48 -25.72
N SER A 40 -8.55 13.57 -25.10
CA SER A 40 -7.41 13.58 -24.19
C SER A 40 -7.64 12.68 -22.97
N VAL A 41 -8.81 12.74 -22.36
CA VAL A 41 -9.19 11.83 -21.27
C VAL A 41 -9.27 10.39 -21.76
N GLY A 42 -9.83 10.15 -22.96
CA GLY A 42 -9.88 8.82 -23.56
C GLY A 42 -8.50 8.22 -23.83
N ILE A 43 -7.54 9.03 -24.27
CA ILE A 43 -6.14 8.62 -24.48
C ILE A 43 -5.49 8.23 -23.16
N LEU A 44 -5.65 9.03 -22.10
CA LEU A 44 -5.14 8.69 -20.76
C LEU A 44 -5.74 7.38 -20.27
N GLN A 45 -7.06 7.20 -20.42
CA GLN A 45 -7.76 6.00 -19.96
C GLN A 45 -7.35 4.73 -20.74
N TRP A 46 -6.94 4.88 -22.00
CA TRP A 46 -6.33 3.77 -22.75
C TRP A 46 -5.04 3.27 -22.11
N GLY A 47 -4.24 4.13 -21.48
CA GLY A 47 -3.01 3.77 -20.78
C GLY A 47 -3.21 2.68 -19.73
N VAL A 48 -4.33 2.74 -18.99
CA VAL A 48 -4.67 1.80 -17.90
C VAL A 48 -5.65 0.70 -18.32
N SER A 49 -5.95 0.53 -19.61
CA SER A 49 -6.93 -0.44 -20.12
C SER A 49 -6.36 -1.86 -20.18
N LEU A 50 -6.17 -2.48 -19.01
CA LEU A 50 -5.94 -3.91 -18.84
C LEU A 50 -7.07 -4.49 -17.97
N ASN A 51 -7.38 -5.78 -18.14
CA ASN A 51 -8.29 -6.46 -17.23
C ASN A 51 -7.55 -6.90 -15.94
N SER A 52 -8.29 -7.37 -14.95
CA SER A 52 -7.74 -7.87 -13.68
C SER A 52 -6.79 -9.07 -13.84
N SER A 53 -6.86 -9.78 -14.97
CA SER A 53 -5.96 -10.89 -15.32
C SER A 53 -4.74 -10.45 -16.14
N ARG A 54 -4.49 -9.14 -16.27
CA ARG A 54 -3.41 -8.53 -17.06
C ARG A 54 -3.46 -8.82 -18.56
N VAL A 55 -4.53 -9.40 -19.03
CA VAL A 55 -4.78 -9.59 -20.45
C VAL A 55 -5.24 -8.26 -21.03
N GLU A 56 -4.68 -7.85 -22.15
CA GLU A 56 -5.18 -6.69 -22.87
C GLU A 56 -6.65 -6.87 -23.21
N LEU A 57 -7.44 -5.84 -22.96
CA LEU A 57 -8.81 -5.81 -23.46
C LEU A 57 -8.75 -5.96 -24.96
N SER A 58 -9.56 -6.87 -25.52
CA SER A 58 -9.71 -7.08 -26.97
C SER A 58 -10.10 -5.80 -27.70
N ASN A 59 -10.75 -4.89 -26.99
CA ASN A 59 -11.05 -3.54 -27.44
C ASN A 59 -10.68 -2.54 -26.34
N PRO A 60 -9.61 -1.73 -26.50
CA PRO A 60 -9.18 -0.74 -25.51
C PRO A 60 -10.23 0.36 -25.25
N LEU A 61 -11.21 0.53 -26.17
CA LEU A 61 -12.32 1.47 -25.96
C LEU A 61 -13.35 0.96 -24.95
N ILE A 62 -13.37 -0.34 -24.62
CA ILE A 62 -14.32 -0.89 -23.62
C ILE A 62 -14.12 -0.23 -22.26
N GLY A 63 -12.89 -0.04 -21.79
CA GLY A 63 -12.59 0.63 -20.54
C GLY A 63 -13.10 2.08 -20.53
N PHE A 64 -12.89 2.79 -21.63
CA PHE A 64 -13.38 4.17 -21.78
C PHE A 64 -14.91 4.22 -21.92
N TRP A 65 -15.52 3.24 -22.59
CA TRP A 65 -16.98 3.12 -22.68
C TRP A 65 -17.60 2.84 -21.31
N GLY A 66 -16.93 2.06 -20.47
CA GLY A 66 -17.31 1.87 -19.06
C GLY A 66 -17.39 3.18 -18.28
N PHE A 67 -16.47 4.09 -18.53
CA PHE A 67 -16.45 5.45 -17.96
C PHE A 67 -17.68 6.28 -18.38
N ILE A 68 -18.06 6.19 -19.64
CA ILE A 68 -19.26 6.86 -20.18
C ILE A 68 -20.52 6.24 -19.59
N SER A 69 -20.62 4.91 -19.61
CA SER A 69 -21.81 4.19 -19.12
C SER A 69 -22.05 4.39 -17.63
N ALA A 70 -21.00 4.52 -16.82
CA ALA A 70 -21.09 4.76 -15.38
C ALA A 70 -21.84 6.04 -15.03
N MET A 71 -21.86 7.05 -15.90
CA MET A 71 -22.67 8.27 -15.72
C MET A 71 -24.16 7.97 -15.65
N TRP A 72 -24.64 7.02 -16.45
CA TRP A 72 -26.05 6.68 -16.57
C TRP A 72 -26.46 5.55 -15.63
N THR A 73 -25.60 4.53 -15.48
CA THR A 73 -25.90 3.33 -14.70
C THR A 73 -25.65 3.52 -13.20
N GLN A 74 -24.63 4.29 -12.84
CA GLN A 74 -24.16 4.45 -11.44
C GLN A 74 -24.22 5.89 -10.95
N ARG A 75 -24.67 6.84 -11.77
CA ARG A 75 -24.63 8.29 -11.50
C ARG A 75 -23.23 8.82 -11.14
N ARG A 76 -22.20 8.22 -11.72
CA ARG A 76 -20.78 8.60 -11.51
C ARG A 76 -20.31 9.50 -12.63
N PHE A 77 -20.04 10.76 -12.34
CA PHE A 77 -19.63 11.78 -13.29
C PHE A 77 -18.10 11.94 -13.36
N VAL A 78 -17.36 10.86 -13.05
CA VAL A 78 -15.89 10.89 -13.06
C VAL A 78 -15.28 11.24 -14.41
N LEU A 79 -15.93 10.92 -15.52
CA LEU A 79 -15.52 11.39 -16.85
C LEU A 79 -15.52 12.91 -16.90
N VAL A 80 -16.60 13.56 -16.44
CA VAL A 80 -16.72 15.02 -16.41
C VAL A 80 -15.69 15.62 -15.45
N LEU A 81 -15.43 14.99 -14.31
CA LEU A 81 -14.39 15.43 -13.36
C LEU A 81 -13.00 15.45 -14.02
N ASN A 82 -12.62 14.38 -14.73
CA ASN A 82 -11.36 14.32 -15.45
C ASN A 82 -11.31 15.34 -16.62
N MET A 83 -12.40 15.51 -17.36
CA MET A 83 -12.50 16.55 -18.39
C MET A 83 -12.35 17.97 -17.80
N LEU A 84 -12.95 18.27 -16.66
CA LEU A 84 -12.76 19.56 -16.00
C LEU A 84 -11.29 19.79 -15.64
N ALA A 85 -10.61 18.79 -15.10
CA ALA A 85 -9.21 18.91 -14.71
C ALA A 85 -8.27 19.02 -15.93
N VAL A 86 -8.37 18.12 -16.89
CA VAL A 86 -7.56 18.12 -18.13
C VAL A 86 -7.91 19.34 -18.99
N GLY A 87 -9.19 19.71 -19.06
CA GLY A 87 -9.67 20.89 -19.77
C GLY A 87 -9.10 22.21 -19.22
N LEU A 88 -8.90 22.31 -17.90
CA LEU A 88 -8.22 23.47 -17.30
C LEU A 88 -6.74 23.53 -17.72
N VAL A 89 -6.04 22.39 -17.75
CA VAL A 89 -4.66 22.32 -18.26
C VAL A 89 -4.63 22.72 -19.74
N TYR A 90 -5.54 22.19 -20.54
CA TYR A 90 -5.67 22.55 -21.96
C TYR A 90 -5.96 24.05 -22.14
N LEU A 91 -6.84 24.63 -21.33
CA LEU A 91 -7.16 26.06 -21.35
C LEU A 91 -5.92 26.90 -21.03
N ALA A 92 -5.15 26.52 -20.01
CA ALA A 92 -3.88 27.19 -19.68
C ALA A 92 -2.89 27.14 -20.86
N LEU A 93 -2.75 26.01 -21.53
CA LEU A 93 -1.92 25.86 -22.73
C LEU A 93 -2.41 26.73 -23.89
N ALA A 94 -3.73 26.86 -24.07
CA ALA A 94 -4.31 27.70 -25.12
C ALA A 94 -3.99 29.19 -24.89
N TYR A 95 -4.06 29.68 -23.65
CA TYR A 95 -3.67 31.05 -23.31
C TYR A 95 -2.16 31.25 -23.31
N LEU A 96 -1.38 30.29 -22.88
CA LEU A 96 0.08 30.33 -22.89
C LEU A 96 0.63 30.46 -24.30
N THR A 97 0.19 29.61 -25.21
CA THR A 97 0.61 29.63 -26.63
C THR A 97 -0.05 30.74 -27.40
N ASN A 98 -1.21 31.24 -26.95
CA ASN A 98 -2.12 32.08 -27.67
C ASN A 98 -2.48 31.54 -29.07
N ARG A 99 -2.54 30.21 -29.20
CA ARG A 99 -2.85 29.47 -30.43
C ARG A 99 -3.62 28.19 -30.10
N PHE A 100 -4.94 28.24 -30.30
CA PHE A 100 -5.84 27.12 -29.97
C PHE A 100 -5.36 25.77 -30.59
N TRP A 101 -5.12 25.75 -31.89
CA TRP A 101 -4.72 24.53 -32.61
C TRP A 101 -3.34 24.00 -32.18
N ALA A 102 -2.43 24.88 -31.81
CA ALA A 102 -1.13 24.45 -31.25
C ALA A 102 -1.30 23.87 -29.85
N ALA A 103 -2.12 24.46 -29.00
CA ALA A 103 -2.46 23.92 -27.69
C ALA A 103 -3.21 22.59 -27.80
N SER A 104 -4.10 22.43 -28.81
CA SER A 104 -4.78 21.17 -29.11
C SER A 104 -3.80 20.04 -29.42
N GLY A 105 -2.82 20.30 -30.30
CA GLY A 105 -1.79 19.32 -30.60
C GLY A 105 -0.92 19.01 -29.39
N LEU A 106 -0.59 20.04 -28.58
CA LEU A 106 0.26 19.86 -27.40
C LEU A 106 -0.43 19.06 -26.29
N ILE A 107 -1.71 19.33 -25.97
CA ILE A 107 -2.42 18.55 -24.95
C ILE A 107 -2.59 17.09 -25.35
N LEU A 108 -2.96 16.83 -26.61
CA LEU A 108 -3.05 15.45 -27.12
C LEU A 108 -1.70 14.74 -27.08
N ALA A 109 -0.61 15.44 -27.44
CA ALA A 109 0.74 14.90 -27.38
C ALA A 109 1.16 14.56 -25.92
N ILE A 110 0.92 15.46 -24.99
CA ILE A 110 1.21 15.25 -23.56
C ILE A 110 0.43 14.02 -23.06
N CYS A 111 -0.88 13.97 -23.28
CA CYS A 111 -1.71 12.86 -22.88
C CYS A 111 -1.29 11.54 -23.54
N ALA A 112 -0.88 11.55 -24.81
CA ALA A 112 -0.39 10.38 -25.50
C ALA A 112 0.93 9.86 -24.90
N VAL A 113 1.87 10.75 -24.59
CA VAL A 113 3.14 10.36 -23.93
C VAL A 113 2.86 9.77 -22.56
N ILE A 114 2.05 10.43 -21.73
CA ILE A 114 1.67 9.90 -20.42
C ILE A 114 1.00 8.53 -20.56
N ALA A 115 0.04 8.38 -21.48
CA ALA A 115 -0.68 7.12 -21.68
C ALA A 115 0.23 5.99 -22.16
N VAL A 116 1.26 6.28 -22.96
CA VAL A 116 2.27 5.29 -23.39
C VAL A 116 3.12 4.87 -22.20
N ILE A 117 3.63 5.81 -21.41
CA ILE A 117 4.41 5.52 -20.18
C ILE A 117 3.56 4.69 -19.21
N GLU A 118 2.32 5.12 -18.97
CA GLU A 118 1.33 4.41 -18.15
C GLU A 118 1.16 2.97 -18.60
N ARG A 119 0.94 2.76 -19.92
CA ARG A 119 0.75 1.44 -20.50
C ARG A 119 1.96 0.54 -20.33
N PHE A 120 3.17 1.08 -20.51
CA PHE A 120 4.40 0.32 -20.27
C PHE A 120 4.53 -0.06 -18.80
N LYS A 121 4.29 0.87 -17.89
CA LYS A 121 4.38 0.61 -16.46
C LYS A 121 3.34 -0.42 -16.02
N VAL A 122 2.09 -0.27 -16.45
CA VAL A 122 1.02 -1.22 -16.15
C VAL A 122 1.34 -2.62 -16.69
N ARG A 123 1.90 -2.74 -17.89
CA ARG A 123 2.31 -4.04 -18.43
C ARG A 123 3.51 -4.66 -17.71
N ALA A 124 4.49 -3.85 -17.37
CA ALA A 124 5.73 -4.32 -16.76
C ALA A 124 5.59 -4.60 -15.26
N ARG A 125 4.78 -3.83 -14.56
CA ARG A 125 4.72 -3.81 -13.11
C ARG A 125 3.32 -3.92 -12.52
N TYR A 126 2.27 -3.91 -13.36
CA TYR A 126 0.87 -3.82 -12.93
C TYR A 126 0.64 -2.68 -11.93
N GLU A 127 1.22 -1.54 -12.21
CA GLU A 127 1.14 -0.35 -11.38
C GLU A 127 0.92 0.88 -12.26
N ALA A 128 0.00 1.76 -11.87
CA ALA A 128 -0.21 3.05 -12.53
C ALA A 128 0.97 3.99 -12.25
N ILE A 129 1.09 5.09 -13.00
CA ILE A 129 2.08 6.14 -12.70
C ILE A 129 1.77 6.73 -11.33
N LEU A 130 2.77 6.73 -10.46
CA LEU A 130 2.74 7.28 -9.11
C LEU A 130 3.59 8.57 -9.03
N PRO A 131 3.31 9.48 -8.09
CA PRO A 131 4.17 10.64 -7.85
C PRO A 131 5.63 10.28 -7.56
N SER A 132 5.89 9.15 -6.90
CA SER A 132 7.23 8.60 -6.65
C SER A 132 8.01 8.27 -7.94
N ASP A 133 7.32 8.05 -9.06
CA ASP A 133 8.01 7.83 -10.35
C ASP A 133 8.72 9.09 -10.86
N LEU A 134 8.29 10.27 -10.39
CA LEU A 134 8.97 11.54 -10.75
C LEU A 134 10.40 11.60 -10.19
N ASP A 135 10.68 10.86 -9.11
CA ASP A 135 12.02 10.79 -8.51
C ASP A 135 12.98 10.03 -9.44
N PHE A 136 12.48 9.09 -10.25
CA PHE A 136 13.29 8.37 -11.25
C PHE A 136 13.68 9.23 -12.46
N LEU A 137 13.01 10.34 -12.71
CA LEU A 137 13.40 11.27 -13.79
C LEU A 137 14.76 11.92 -13.53
N HIS A 138 15.23 11.89 -12.29
CA HIS A 138 16.56 12.36 -11.89
C HIS A 138 17.64 11.27 -11.92
N ALA A 139 17.25 10.00 -12.04
CA ALA A 139 18.16 8.87 -12.18
C ALA A 139 18.30 8.50 -13.67
N ASP A 140 19.53 8.23 -14.09
CA ASP A 140 20.01 7.89 -15.44
C ASP A 140 18.96 7.37 -16.43
N ALA A 141 18.42 8.27 -17.27
CA ALA A 141 17.44 7.94 -18.30
C ALA A 141 17.96 6.92 -19.35
N ALA A 142 19.27 6.75 -19.48
CA ALA A 142 19.89 5.79 -20.37
C ALA A 142 19.66 4.34 -19.91
N ASN A 143 19.59 4.08 -18.62
CA ASN A 143 19.33 2.75 -18.07
C ASN A 143 17.85 2.33 -18.24
N LEU A 144 16.91 3.28 -18.27
CA LEU A 144 15.49 2.99 -18.53
C LEU A 144 15.23 2.43 -19.94
N VAL A 145 16.01 2.87 -20.93
CA VAL A 145 15.86 2.42 -22.33
C VAL A 145 16.42 1.01 -22.53
N SER A 146 17.44 0.60 -21.78
CA SER A 146 18.06 -0.73 -21.90
C SER A 146 17.14 -1.88 -21.45
N PHE A 147 16.11 -1.60 -20.65
CA PHE A 147 15.13 -2.59 -20.19
C PHE A 147 13.92 -2.74 -21.11
N LEU A 148 13.85 -1.99 -22.22
CA LEU A 148 12.71 -2.05 -23.13
C LEU A 148 12.86 -3.20 -24.15
N PRO A 149 11.89 -4.13 -24.24
CA PRO A 149 11.87 -5.14 -25.31
C PRO A 149 11.90 -4.50 -26.69
N ALA A 150 12.48 -5.17 -27.68
CA ALA A 150 12.59 -4.64 -29.05
C ALA A 150 11.23 -4.24 -29.67
N ARG A 151 10.14 -4.94 -29.33
CA ARG A 151 8.76 -4.56 -29.70
C ARG A 151 8.34 -3.20 -29.13
N SER A 152 8.85 -2.83 -27.98
CA SER A 152 8.54 -1.54 -27.33
C SER A 152 9.17 -0.38 -28.09
N LEU A 153 10.37 -0.56 -28.62
CA LEU A 153 11.04 0.44 -29.47
C LEU A 153 10.25 0.70 -30.76
N LEU A 154 9.67 -0.34 -31.37
CA LEU A 154 8.79 -0.18 -32.52
C LEU A 154 7.52 0.62 -32.17
N MET A 155 6.89 0.32 -31.01
CA MET A 155 5.70 1.06 -30.53
C MET A 155 6.02 2.53 -30.26
N ILE A 156 7.16 2.82 -29.64
CA ILE A 156 7.64 4.19 -29.42
C ILE A 156 7.85 4.89 -30.77
N GLY A 157 8.49 4.23 -31.72
CA GLY A 157 8.67 4.76 -33.08
C GLY A 157 7.35 5.10 -33.77
N LEU A 158 6.37 4.20 -33.72
CA LEU A 158 5.01 4.45 -34.24
C LEU A 158 4.32 5.60 -33.51
N GLY A 159 4.49 5.70 -32.19
CA GLY A 159 3.99 6.80 -31.37
C GLY A 159 4.58 8.14 -31.79
N VAL A 160 5.89 8.21 -32.02
CA VAL A 160 6.58 9.43 -32.52
C VAL A 160 6.03 9.82 -33.89
N VAL A 161 5.87 8.88 -34.82
CA VAL A 161 5.27 9.14 -36.13
C VAL A 161 3.85 9.67 -36.00
N ALA A 162 3.03 9.09 -35.13
CA ALA A 162 1.67 9.57 -34.87
C ALA A 162 1.65 11.01 -34.31
N LEU A 163 2.57 11.34 -33.40
CA LEU A 163 2.72 12.71 -32.88
C LEU A 163 3.16 13.71 -33.92
N VAL A 164 4.06 13.31 -34.84
CA VAL A 164 4.48 14.15 -35.97
C VAL A 164 3.30 14.40 -36.91
N VAL A 165 2.53 13.37 -37.25
CA VAL A 165 1.32 13.48 -38.07
C VAL A 165 0.28 14.41 -37.40
N LEU A 166 0.05 14.24 -36.10
CA LEU A 166 -0.83 15.11 -35.32
C LEU A 166 -0.36 16.58 -35.36
N GLY A 167 0.93 16.82 -35.18
CA GLY A 167 1.53 18.15 -35.27
C GLY A 167 1.33 18.78 -36.64
N LEU A 168 1.50 17.99 -37.70
CA LEU A 168 1.24 18.44 -39.09
C LEU A 168 -0.23 18.77 -39.33
N ILE A 169 -1.16 17.95 -38.84
CA ILE A 169 -2.60 18.23 -38.93
C ILE A 169 -2.93 19.52 -38.20
N CYS A 170 -2.51 19.71 -36.98
CA CYS A 170 -2.73 20.91 -36.21
C CYS A 170 -2.10 22.14 -36.88
N TRP A 171 -0.94 22.00 -37.51
CA TRP A 171 -0.27 23.04 -38.24
C TRP A 171 -1.07 23.44 -39.49
N VAL A 172 -1.56 22.48 -40.28
CA VAL A 172 -2.39 22.72 -41.47
C VAL A 172 -3.69 23.42 -41.09
N VAL A 173 -4.40 22.92 -40.07
CA VAL A 173 -5.65 23.51 -39.57
C VAL A 173 -5.42 24.97 -39.09
N SER A 174 -4.34 25.18 -38.36
CA SER A 174 -3.92 26.51 -37.90
C SER A 174 -3.65 27.48 -39.06
N ARG A 175 -3.12 26.95 -40.18
CA ARG A 175 -2.91 27.78 -41.40
C ARG A 175 -4.20 28.09 -42.15
N MET A 176 -5.15 27.17 -42.15
CA MET A 176 -6.45 27.36 -42.81
C MET A 176 -7.34 28.33 -42.04
N ASP A 177 -7.21 28.41 -40.71
CA ASP A 177 -8.00 29.28 -39.84
C ASP A 177 -7.58 30.74 -39.97
N ALA A 178 -8.49 31.60 -40.42
CA ALA A 178 -8.26 33.02 -40.61
C ALA A 178 -7.86 33.77 -39.34
N ARG A 179 -8.34 33.31 -38.17
CA ARG A 179 -8.01 33.85 -36.83
C ARG A 179 -6.78 33.20 -36.23
N ARG A 180 -6.25 32.14 -36.86
CA ARG A 180 -5.18 31.28 -36.30
C ARG A 180 -5.45 30.76 -34.90
N GLY A 181 -6.75 30.69 -34.51
CA GLY A 181 -7.18 30.23 -33.20
C GLY A 181 -6.63 31.02 -32.02
N ARG A 182 -6.51 32.34 -32.12
CA ARG A 182 -6.02 33.19 -31.03
C ARG A 182 -7.10 33.40 -29.97
N PRO A 183 -6.95 32.85 -28.73
CA PRO A 183 -7.86 33.15 -27.61
C PRO A 183 -7.88 34.64 -27.26
N VAL A 184 -6.72 35.29 -27.29
CA VAL A 184 -6.60 36.71 -27.05
C VAL A 184 -6.14 37.41 -28.33
N ALA A 185 -7.05 38.18 -28.91
CA ALA A 185 -6.83 38.96 -30.15
C ALA A 185 -7.17 40.44 -29.93
N THR A 186 -6.35 41.13 -29.12
CA THR A 186 -6.49 42.58 -28.88
C THR A 186 -5.29 43.34 -29.44
N GLY A 187 -5.55 44.56 -29.94
CA GLY A 187 -4.51 45.50 -30.37
C GLY A 187 -3.76 46.18 -29.22
N ASN A 188 -4.33 46.15 -28.00
CA ASN A 188 -3.72 46.70 -26.81
C ASN A 188 -2.77 45.64 -26.20
N LYS A 189 -1.44 45.83 -26.36
CA LYS A 189 -0.42 44.90 -25.91
C LYS A 189 -0.44 44.59 -24.40
N PRO A 190 -0.50 45.60 -23.49
CA PRO A 190 -0.58 45.35 -22.05
C PRO A 190 -1.87 44.65 -21.65
N LEU A 191 -3.01 44.99 -22.20
CA LEU A 191 -4.28 44.29 -21.95
C LEU A 191 -4.20 42.85 -22.45
N GLY A 192 -3.63 42.64 -23.63
CA GLY A 192 -3.42 41.28 -24.18
C GLY A 192 -2.51 40.42 -23.33
N ALA A 193 -1.44 41.00 -22.81
CA ALA A 193 -0.55 40.31 -21.88
C ALA A 193 -1.28 39.96 -20.57
N GLY A 194 -2.00 40.91 -19.98
CA GLY A 194 -2.78 40.69 -18.75
C GLY A 194 -3.83 39.60 -18.90
N LEU A 195 -4.63 39.62 -19.99
CA LEU A 195 -5.63 38.57 -20.26
C LEU A 195 -4.99 37.17 -20.42
N ARG A 196 -3.83 37.10 -21.07
CA ARG A 196 -3.10 35.84 -21.21
C ARG A 196 -2.56 35.36 -19.87
N THR A 197 -1.98 36.26 -19.07
CA THR A 197 -1.48 35.91 -17.74
C THR A 197 -2.60 35.36 -16.84
N VAL A 198 -3.74 36.03 -16.78
CA VAL A 198 -4.92 35.59 -16.03
C VAL A 198 -5.44 34.25 -16.58
N GLY A 199 -5.53 34.13 -17.92
CA GLY A 199 -5.99 32.92 -18.59
C GLY A 199 -5.05 31.68 -18.37
N VAL A 200 -3.78 31.90 -17.99
CA VAL A 200 -2.85 30.85 -17.58
C VAL A 200 -2.92 30.60 -16.07
N LEU A 201 -2.78 31.67 -15.27
CA LEU A 201 -2.63 31.54 -13.82
C LEU A 201 -3.89 30.99 -13.15
N VAL A 202 -5.08 31.42 -13.55
CA VAL A 202 -6.32 30.94 -12.90
C VAL A 202 -6.52 29.44 -13.09
N PRO A 203 -6.49 28.87 -14.32
CA PRO A 203 -6.59 27.42 -14.48
C PRO A 203 -5.48 26.65 -13.77
N VAL A 204 -4.23 27.13 -13.83
CA VAL A 204 -3.09 26.46 -13.15
C VAL A 204 -3.30 26.45 -11.64
N LEU A 205 -3.72 27.57 -11.03
CA LEU A 205 -3.98 27.63 -9.59
C LEU A 205 -5.14 26.70 -9.17
N VAL A 206 -6.21 26.65 -9.96
CA VAL A 206 -7.36 25.76 -9.68
C VAL A 206 -6.91 24.29 -9.74
N VAL A 207 -6.17 23.90 -10.78
CA VAL A 207 -5.64 22.54 -10.92
C VAL A 207 -4.66 22.21 -9.78
N ALA A 208 -3.73 23.10 -9.46
CA ALA A 208 -2.78 22.91 -8.38
C ALA A 208 -3.48 22.76 -7.01
N LEU A 209 -4.51 23.57 -6.74
CA LEU A 209 -5.32 23.45 -5.52
C LEU A 209 -6.06 22.12 -5.49
N PHE A 210 -6.68 21.71 -6.60
CA PHE A 210 -7.35 20.42 -6.69
C PHE A 210 -6.37 19.27 -6.44
N MET A 211 -5.26 19.23 -7.16
CA MET A 211 -4.25 18.18 -7.04
C MET A 211 -3.64 18.08 -5.64
N SER A 212 -3.42 19.23 -4.98
CA SER A 212 -2.79 19.25 -3.64
C SER A 212 -3.72 18.85 -2.51
N THR A 213 -5.05 18.84 -2.74
CA THR A 213 -6.02 18.65 -1.66
C THR A 213 -7.04 17.53 -1.91
N VAL A 214 -7.12 16.96 -3.12
CA VAL A 214 -8.08 15.88 -3.43
C VAL A 214 -7.83 14.60 -2.63
N GLY A 215 -6.58 14.33 -2.24
CA GLY A 215 -6.22 13.22 -1.35
C GLY A 215 -6.51 13.48 0.14
N THR A 216 -6.84 14.73 0.52
CA THR A 216 -7.09 15.08 1.92
C THR A 216 -8.57 14.95 2.25
N TYR A 217 -8.89 14.01 3.15
CA TYR A 217 -10.27 13.78 3.59
C TYR A 217 -10.96 15.05 4.09
N GLY A 218 -12.20 15.27 3.64
CA GLY A 218 -13.02 16.42 4.05
C GLY A 218 -12.64 17.76 3.42
N SER A 219 -11.58 17.84 2.60
CA SER A 219 -11.24 19.05 1.85
C SER A 219 -12.32 19.42 0.81
N PRO A 220 -12.41 20.68 0.35
CA PRO A 220 -13.34 21.03 -0.71
C PRO A 220 -13.14 20.22 -2.00
N SER A 221 -11.89 19.94 -2.39
CA SER A 221 -11.58 19.12 -3.57
C SER A 221 -12.00 17.66 -3.39
N TYR A 222 -11.77 17.09 -2.21
CA TYR A 222 -12.23 15.75 -1.84
C TYR A 222 -13.76 15.66 -1.90
N ARG A 223 -14.49 16.58 -1.25
CA ARG A 223 -15.97 16.60 -1.28
C ARG A 223 -16.53 16.77 -2.69
N PHE A 224 -15.88 17.61 -3.50
CA PHE A 224 -16.26 17.80 -4.89
C PHE A 224 -16.02 16.52 -5.71
N SER A 225 -14.88 15.85 -5.56
CA SER A 225 -14.61 14.59 -6.27
C SER A 225 -15.60 13.49 -5.87
N GLN A 226 -15.93 13.37 -4.58
CA GLN A 226 -16.95 12.43 -4.09
C GLN A 226 -18.35 12.75 -4.66
N PHE A 227 -18.72 14.03 -4.72
CA PHE A 227 -19.98 14.46 -5.36
C PHE A 227 -20.03 14.07 -6.84
N MET A 228 -18.89 14.09 -7.53
CA MET A 228 -18.76 13.62 -8.92
C MET A 228 -18.68 12.10 -9.05
N GLY A 229 -18.79 11.35 -7.96
CA GLY A 229 -18.81 9.88 -7.94
C GLY A 229 -17.44 9.23 -7.93
N ASP A 230 -16.42 9.95 -7.50
CA ASP A 230 -15.09 9.41 -7.22
C ASP A 230 -15.16 8.45 -6.02
N ILE A 231 -14.58 7.26 -6.16
CA ILE A 231 -14.52 6.23 -5.11
C ILE A 231 -13.07 5.74 -5.04
N PRO A 232 -12.26 6.29 -4.12
CA PRO A 232 -10.86 5.90 -3.96
C PRO A 232 -10.66 4.40 -3.77
N SER A 233 -9.67 3.83 -4.44
CA SER A 233 -9.32 2.41 -4.36
C SER A 233 -7.80 2.27 -4.28
N MET A 234 -7.22 2.74 -3.16
CA MET A 234 -5.77 2.89 -2.99
C MET A 234 -5.00 1.58 -2.90
N TRP A 235 -5.69 0.46 -2.71
CA TRP A 235 -5.10 -0.88 -2.67
C TRP A 235 -4.55 -1.36 -4.03
N ASP A 236 -5.09 -0.84 -5.14
CA ASP A 236 -4.64 -1.13 -6.50
C ASP A 236 -4.65 0.15 -7.33
N SER A 237 -3.47 0.66 -7.66
CA SER A 237 -3.29 1.91 -8.40
C SER A 237 -3.86 1.85 -9.82
N VAL A 238 -3.79 0.67 -10.48
CA VAL A 238 -4.36 0.46 -11.82
C VAL A 238 -5.87 0.49 -11.75
N TYR A 239 -6.46 -0.22 -10.79
CA TYR A 239 -7.89 -0.24 -10.58
C TYR A 239 -8.43 1.14 -10.21
N ASP A 240 -7.74 1.88 -9.34
CA ASP A 240 -8.11 3.25 -8.99
C ASP A 240 -8.10 4.16 -10.22
N ALA A 241 -7.05 4.09 -11.05
CA ALA A 241 -6.95 4.88 -12.28
C ALA A 241 -8.00 4.46 -13.33
N GLN A 242 -8.30 3.16 -13.45
CA GLN A 242 -9.39 2.68 -14.31
C GLN A 242 -10.77 3.18 -13.87
N ARG A 243 -11.00 3.21 -12.56
CA ARG A 243 -12.30 3.55 -11.96
C ARG A 243 -12.55 5.03 -11.84
N ASN A 244 -11.53 5.81 -11.51
CA ASN A 244 -11.62 7.23 -11.15
C ASN A 244 -10.92 8.16 -12.13
N GLY A 245 -10.16 7.61 -13.08
CA GLY A 245 -9.38 8.33 -14.09
C GLY A 245 -7.94 8.56 -13.65
N VAL A 246 -7.04 8.47 -14.61
CA VAL A 246 -5.58 8.58 -14.42
C VAL A 246 -5.21 9.88 -13.70
N PHE A 247 -5.80 11.02 -14.12
CA PHE A 247 -5.48 12.33 -13.54
C PHE A 247 -5.90 12.42 -12.06
N VAL A 248 -7.10 11.95 -11.72
CA VAL A 248 -7.62 12.00 -10.35
C VAL A 248 -6.87 11.05 -9.44
N SER A 249 -6.61 9.82 -9.89
CA SER A 249 -5.84 8.81 -9.15
C SER A 249 -4.43 9.31 -8.84
N PHE A 250 -3.70 9.79 -9.84
CA PHE A 250 -2.37 10.38 -9.65
C PHE A 250 -2.39 11.56 -8.67
N SER A 251 -3.37 12.49 -8.84
CA SER A 251 -3.48 13.69 -8.00
C SER A 251 -3.70 13.35 -6.53
N ARG A 252 -4.46 12.30 -6.24
CA ARG A 252 -4.77 11.85 -4.88
C ARG A 252 -3.51 11.43 -4.12
N GLN A 253 -2.54 10.88 -4.81
CA GLN A 253 -1.31 10.35 -4.22
C GLN A 253 -0.21 11.40 -4.04
N LEU A 254 -0.39 12.63 -4.56
CA LEU A 254 0.63 13.67 -4.47
C LEU A 254 0.94 14.14 -3.04
N ARG A 255 -0.07 14.21 -2.19
CA ARG A 255 0.05 14.69 -0.80
C ARG A 255 -1.04 14.08 0.09
N PRO A 256 -0.95 12.80 0.45
CA PRO A 256 -1.84 12.24 1.44
C PRO A 256 -1.58 12.94 2.79
N LYS A 257 -2.62 13.18 3.57
CA LYS A 257 -2.46 13.56 4.97
C LYS A 257 -2.14 12.29 5.75
N VAL A 258 -0.96 12.24 6.35
CA VAL A 258 -0.52 11.05 7.07
C VAL A 258 -1.31 10.88 8.38
N MET A 259 -1.25 11.90 9.22
CA MET A 259 -2.01 11.97 10.49
C MET A 259 -1.91 13.38 11.08
N ASP A 260 -2.81 13.70 12.01
CA ASP A 260 -2.73 14.96 12.76
C ASP A 260 -1.56 14.94 13.74
N GLN A 261 -0.91 16.10 13.91
CA GLN A 261 0.10 16.24 14.95
C GLN A 261 -0.55 16.12 16.33
N PRO A 262 -0.14 15.12 17.14
CA PRO A 262 -0.70 14.97 18.48
C PRO A 262 -0.34 16.14 19.39
N ALA A 263 -1.23 16.48 20.32
CA ALA A 263 -0.98 17.52 21.32
C ALA A 263 0.25 17.17 22.15
N GLY A 264 1.09 18.18 22.41
CA GLY A 264 2.30 18.02 23.19
C GLY A 264 3.50 17.39 22.44
N TYR A 265 3.41 17.15 21.13
CA TYR A 265 4.54 16.66 20.35
C TYR A 265 5.71 17.65 20.39
N SER A 266 6.81 17.24 20.98
CA SER A 266 8.05 18.02 21.08
C SER A 266 9.24 17.10 21.33
N ARG A 267 10.46 17.59 21.09
CA ARG A 267 11.70 16.84 21.39
C ARG A 267 11.78 16.44 22.87
N ALA A 268 11.37 17.33 23.78
CA ALA A 268 11.37 17.05 25.21
C ALA A 268 10.38 15.93 25.58
N THR A 269 9.17 15.97 25.02
CA THR A 269 8.16 14.93 25.22
C THR A 269 8.65 13.58 24.70
N MET A 270 9.21 13.53 23.47
CA MET A 270 9.72 12.30 22.89
C MET A 270 10.90 11.73 23.67
N LYS A 271 11.80 12.58 24.20
CA LYS A 271 12.89 12.14 25.08
C LYS A 271 12.36 11.56 26.40
N SER A 272 11.38 12.20 27.02
CA SER A 272 10.74 11.69 28.25
C SER A 272 10.04 10.37 28.03
N LEU A 273 9.33 10.24 26.90
CA LEU A 273 8.66 9.01 26.48
C LEU A 273 9.69 7.88 26.26
N ALA A 274 10.76 8.13 25.52
CA ALA A 274 11.83 7.16 25.29
C ALA A 274 12.45 6.69 26.63
N HIS A 275 12.68 7.58 27.57
CA HIS A 275 13.20 7.23 28.91
C HIS A 275 12.20 6.36 29.68
N ARG A 276 10.92 6.71 29.70
CA ARG A 276 9.87 5.93 30.37
C ARG A 276 9.85 4.48 29.89
N TYR A 277 9.78 4.26 28.61
CA TYR A 277 9.72 2.91 28.06
C TYR A 277 11.08 2.18 28.04
N GLN A 278 12.20 2.93 28.17
CA GLN A 278 13.49 2.31 28.49
C GLN A 278 13.47 1.64 29.89
N LEU A 279 12.84 2.29 30.89
CA LEU A 279 12.66 1.70 32.22
C LEU A 279 11.73 0.48 32.17
N SER A 280 10.69 0.52 31.34
CA SER A 280 9.80 -0.62 31.13
C SER A 280 10.53 -1.79 30.46
N ALA A 281 11.33 -1.50 29.42
CA ALA A 281 12.17 -2.52 28.78
C ALA A 281 13.21 -3.10 29.74
N ASP A 282 13.85 -2.26 30.58
CA ASP A 282 14.85 -2.71 31.55
C ASP A 282 14.20 -3.67 32.61
N ARG A 283 12.93 -3.43 33.01
CA ARG A 283 12.18 -4.33 33.90
C ARG A 283 11.90 -5.69 33.24
N ILE A 284 11.35 -5.68 32.01
CA ILE A 284 11.06 -6.90 31.25
C ILE A 284 12.36 -7.69 31.00
N ASN A 285 13.42 -7.00 30.60
CA ASN A 285 14.69 -7.61 30.23
C ASN A 285 15.50 -8.13 31.41
N HIS A 286 15.14 -7.79 32.65
CA HIS A 286 15.80 -8.27 33.84
C HIS A 286 15.77 -9.80 33.96
N ASP A 287 14.61 -10.38 33.64
CA ASP A 287 14.37 -11.82 33.78
C ASP A 287 14.61 -12.60 32.46
N ARG A 288 14.61 -11.91 31.31
CA ARG A 288 14.78 -12.52 30.01
C ARG A 288 16.27 -12.68 29.62
N LYS A 289 16.64 -13.86 29.09
CA LYS A 289 18.04 -14.18 28.75
C LYS A 289 18.29 -14.29 27.25
N SER A 290 17.27 -14.59 26.48
CA SER A 290 17.34 -14.85 25.03
C SER A 290 17.24 -13.58 24.20
N TYR A 291 17.73 -13.64 22.96
CA TYR A 291 17.65 -12.55 22.01
C TYR A 291 16.91 -13.02 20.76
N MET A 292 16.03 -12.17 20.23
CA MET A 292 15.17 -12.51 19.09
C MET A 292 15.97 -12.98 17.86
N ASN A 293 17.10 -12.36 17.57
CA ASN A 293 17.96 -12.70 16.44
C ASN A 293 18.84 -13.95 16.65
N GLU A 294 18.71 -14.64 17.76
CA GLU A 294 19.32 -15.97 18.00
C GLU A 294 18.45 -17.12 17.51
N SER A 295 17.28 -16.80 16.93
CA SER A 295 16.40 -17.71 16.20
C SER A 295 16.16 -17.22 14.79
N THR A 296 15.81 -18.09 13.86
CA THR A 296 15.16 -17.70 12.61
C THR A 296 13.70 -17.36 12.92
N LEU A 297 13.26 -16.19 12.52
CA LEU A 297 11.87 -15.76 12.65
C LEU A 297 11.22 -15.69 11.28
N VAL A 298 10.13 -16.43 11.12
CA VAL A 298 9.35 -16.48 9.86
C VAL A 298 8.01 -15.82 10.11
N TYR A 299 7.68 -14.80 9.32
CA TYR A 299 6.33 -14.27 9.23
C TYR A 299 5.66 -14.84 7.98
N ILE A 300 4.49 -15.46 8.15
CA ILE A 300 3.65 -15.96 7.06
C ILE A 300 2.36 -15.17 7.07
N LEU A 301 2.23 -14.27 6.10
CA LEU A 301 0.97 -13.68 5.75
C LEU A 301 0.27 -14.59 4.75
N SER A 302 -0.75 -15.31 5.23
CA SER A 302 -1.55 -16.19 4.40
C SER A 302 -2.70 -15.42 3.78
N GLU A 303 -2.65 -15.23 2.47
CA GLU A 303 -3.62 -14.47 1.69
C GLU A 303 -5.04 -14.98 1.87
N SER A 304 -5.95 -14.08 2.24
CA SER A 304 -7.38 -14.33 2.44
C SER A 304 -7.67 -15.54 3.35
N PHE A 305 -6.81 -15.86 4.33
CA PHE A 305 -6.95 -17.04 5.16
C PHE A 305 -7.79 -16.78 6.41
N SER A 306 -8.86 -17.53 6.56
CA SER A 306 -9.72 -17.54 7.75
C SER A 306 -10.51 -18.84 7.82
N ASP A 307 -11.05 -19.17 8.99
CA ASP A 307 -11.95 -20.32 9.15
C ASP A 307 -13.35 -20.00 8.62
N PRO A 308 -13.79 -20.55 7.46
CA PRO A 308 -15.11 -20.30 6.91
C PRO A 308 -16.26 -20.84 7.77
N THR A 309 -15.98 -21.77 8.69
CA THR A 309 -17.00 -22.31 9.60
C THR A 309 -17.41 -21.33 10.69
N ARG A 310 -16.61 -20.27 10.94
CA ARG A 310 -16.98 -19.18 11.87
C ARG A 310 -17.88 -18.13 11.24
N VAL A 311 -18.06 -18.15 9.93
CA VAL A 311 -18.90 -17.13 9.25
C VAL A 311 -20.38 -17.42 9.52
N PRO A 312 -21.13 -16.46 10.11
CA PRO A 312 -22.55 -16.66 10.40
C PRO A 312 -23.36 -17.00 9.14
N GLY A 313 -24.15 -18.04 9.23
CA GLY A 313 -24.97 -18.50 8.10
C GLY A 313 -24.32 -19.54 7.19
N VAL A 314 -23.03 -19.85 7.37
CA VAL A 314 -22.30 -20.85 6.58
C VAL A 314 -22.23 -22.18 7.33
N ALA A 315 -22.47 -23.28 6.62
CA ALA A 315 -22.24 -24.65 7.10
C ALA A 315 -21.48 -25.44 6.03
N LEU A 316 -20.40 -26.10 6.45
CA LEU A 316 -19.61 -27.00 5.61
C LEU A 316 -19.84 -28.45 6.04
N ASN A 317 -19.68 -29.39 5.11
CA ASN A 317 -19.78 -30.82 5.38
C ASN A 317 -18.58 -31.40 6.17
N GLN A 318 -17.44 -30.67 6.20
CA GLN A 318 -16.20 -31.10 6.86
C GLN A 318 -15.37 -29.90 7.29
N ASP A 319 -14.44 -30.10 8.24
CA ASP A 319 -13.48 -29.08 8.68
C ASP A 319 -12.44 -28.82 7.57
N PRO A 320 -12.27 -27.56 7.13
CA PRO A 320 -11.27 -27.24 6.10
C PRO A 320 -9.84 -27.03 6.65
N MET A 321 -9.64 -26.97 7.98
CA MET A 321 -8.32 -26.63 8.55
C MET A 321 -7.99 -27.45 9.82
N PRO A 322 -8.09 -28.79 9.79
CA PRO A 322 -7.88 -29.61 10.98
C PRO A 322 -6.44 -29.56 11.51
N HIS A 323 -5.42 -29.42 10.65
CA HIS A 323 -4.03 -29.37 11.08
C HIS A 323 -3.72 -28.05 11.79
N ILE A 324 -4.09 -26.90 11.20
CA ILE A 324 -3.90 -25.59 11.82
C ILE A 324 -4.66 -25.52 13.14
N ARG A 325 -5.86 -26.10 13.22
CA ARG A 325 -6.63 -26.17 14.47
C ARG A 325 -5.87 -26.92 15.56
N SER A 326 -5.29 -28.07 15.23
CA SER A 326 -4.45 -28.85 16.15
C SER A 326 -3.17 -28.11 16.55
N ILE A 327 -2.50 -27.41 15.61
CA ILE A 327 -1.33 -26.57 15.90
C ILE A 327 -1.71 -25.48 16.90
N LYS A 328 -2.83 -24.80 16.70
CA LYS A 328 -3.32 -23.75 17.59
C LYS A 328 -3.59 -24.21 19.02
N GLU A 329 -3.98 -25.46 19.23
CA GLU A 329 -4.17 -26.05 20.56
C GLU A 329 -2.86 -26.22 21.32
N GLY A 330 -1.73 -26.40 20.62
CA GLY A 330 -0.41 -26.70 21.18
C GLY A 330 0.53 -25.49 21.30
N THR A 331 0.13 -24.29 20.89
CA THR A 331 1.02 -23.13 20.85
C THR A 331 0.29 -21.81 21.13
N THR A 332 1.04 -20.69 21.19
CA THR A 332 0.44 -19.36 21.29
C THR A 332 -0.44 -19.11 20.07
N SER A 333 -1.73 -18.86 20.28
CA SER A 333 -2.67 -18.71 19.18
C SER A 333 -3.92 -17.94 19.55
N GLY A 334 -4.66 -17.49 18.54
CA GLY A 334 -5.92 -16.79 18.75
C GLY A 334 -6.60 -16.34 17.46
N LEU A 335 -7.40 -15.31 17.58
CA LEU A 335 -8.01 -14.58 16.47
C LEU A 335 -7.39 -13.19 16.34
N MET A 336 -7.13 -12.80 15.11
CA MET A 336 -6.58 -11.50 14.78
C MET A 336 -7.68 -10.61 14.20
N LEU A 337 -7.88 -9.43 14.81
CA LEU A 337 -8.74 -8.39 14.22
C LEU A 337 -8.03 -7.78 13.01
N SER A 338 -8.68 -7.81 11.87
CA SER A 338 -8.19 -7.27 10.61
C SER A 338 -8.93 -5.99 10.23
N SER A 339 -8.21 -5.00 9.71
CA SER A 339 -8.80 -3.84 9.04
C SER A 339 -9.37 -4.16 7.65
N GLY A 340 -9.00 -5.32 7.08
CA GLY A 340 -9.36 -5.74 5.73
C GLY A 340 -10.59 -6.64 5.68
N TYR A 341 -11.34 -6.53 4.59
CA TYR A 341 -12.35 -7.49 4.15
C TYR A 341 -12.34 -7.53 2.62
N GLY A 342 -11.98 -8.68 2.06
CA GLY A 342 -11.82 -8.83 0.61
C GLY A 342 -10.69 -8.00 0.00
N GLY A 343 -9.69 -7.61 0.81
CA GLY A 343 -8.54 -6.82 0.41
C GLY A 343 -7.93 -6.02 1.56
N GLY A 344 -6.79 -5.38 1.29
CA GLY A 344 -6.07 -4.57 2.28
C GLY A 344 -4.81 -5.23 2.82
N THR A 345 -4.34 -6.32 2.23
CA THR A 345 -3.20 -7.16 2.63
C THR A 345 -1.98 -6.36 3.09
N ALA A 346 -1.55 -5.37 2.30
CA ALA A 346 -0.37 -4.56 2.63
C ALA A 346 -0.51 -3.73 3.93
N ASN A 347 -1.73 -3.46 4.39
CA ASN A 347 -1.95 -2.74 5.65
C ASN A 347 -1.69 -3.65 6.86
N LEU A 348 -2.06 -4.93 6.75
CA LEU A 348 -1.80 -5.92 7.80
C LEU A 348 -0.31 -6.24 7.87
N GLU A 349 0.33 -6.42 6.70
CA GLU A 349 1.77 -6.57 6.56
C GLU A 349 2.53 -5.37 7.18
N PHE A 350 2.13 -4.13 6.83
CA PHE A 350 2.70 -2.91 7.41
C PHE A 350 2.63 -2.91 8.94
N GLN A 351 1.47 -3.24 9.52
CA GLN A 351 1.28 -3.29 10.97
C GLN A 351 2.16 -4.36 11.62
N ALA A 352 2.24 -5.56 11.04
CA ALA A 352 3.07 -6.66 11.53
C ALA A 352 4.56 -6.32 11.51
N MET A 353 5.03 -5.72 10.41
CA MET A 353 6.43 -5.34 10.23
C MET A 353 6.88 -4.18 11.10
N THR A 354 6.02 -3.19 11.32
CA THR A 354 6.40 -1.93 11.99
C THR A 354 5.96 -1.82 13.44
N GLY A 355 4.93 -2.58 13.84
CA GLY A 355 4.25 -2.38 15.14
C GLY A 355 3.40 -1.11 15.20
N LEU A 356 3.16 -0.43 14.09
CA LEU A 356 2.33 0.77 14.00
C LEU A 356 0.89 0.39 13.60
N SER A 357 -0.11 1.18 14.02
CA SER A 357 -1.52 0.85 13.76
C SER A 357 -2.12 1.72 12.65
N MET A 358 -2.90 1.10 11.77
CA MET A 358 -3.73 1.81 10.80
C MET A 358 -4.72 2.78 11.46
N ALA A 359 -5.15 2.50 12.69
CA ALA A 359 -6.12 3.31 13.43
C ALA A 359 -5.63 4.72 13.80
N ASN A 360 -4.33 4.97 13.79
CA ASN A 360 -3.76 6.28 14.12
C ASN A 360 -3.59 7.19 12.90
N PHE A 361 -3.75 6.67 11.70
CA PHE A 361 -3.63 7.47 10.47
C PHE A 361 -4.87 8.31 10.18
N ASP A 362 -4.70 9.31 9.35
CA ASP A 362 -5.82 10.04 8.75
C ASP A 362 -6.64 9.10 7.87
N PRO A 363 -7.97 9.17 7.86
CA PRO A 363 -8.81 8.30 7.01
C PRO A 363 -8.53 8.40 5.50
N SER A 364 -7.86 9.45 5.02
CA SER A 364 -7.41 9.55 3.63
C SER A 364 -6.19 8.70 3.32
N LEU A 365 -5.47 8.24 4.34
CA LEU A 365 -4.33 7.33 4.19
C LEU A 365 -4.82 5.89 4.25
N THR A 366 -5.02 5.30 3.09
CA THR A 366 -5.59 3.95 2.95
C THR A 366 -4.53 2.89 2.66
N SER A 367 -3.30 3.31 2.25
CA SER A 367 -2.18 2.41 1.96
C SER A 367 -0.85 3.08 2.32
N PRO A 368 -0.31 2.86 3.52
CA PRO A 368 1.00 3.40 3.91
C PRO A 368 2.11 3.03 2.94
N TYR A 369 2.12 1.80 2.42
CA TYR A 369 3.10 1.29 1.48
C TYR A 369 3.19 2.09 0.18
N GLN A 370 2.08 2.63 -0.30
CA GLN A 370 2.03 3.41 -1.54
C GLN A 370 2.12 4.92 -1.28
N GLN A 371 1.55 5.38 -0.16
CA GLN A 371 1.36 6.82 0.06
C GLN A 371 2.42 7.47 0.93
N VAL A 372 3.12 6.71 1.79
CA VAL A 372 4.03 7.28 2.80
C VAL A 372 5.42 6.65 2.75
N ILE A 373 5.53 5.32 2.82
CA ILE A 373 6.81 4.62 2.91
C ILE A 373 7.80 5.02 1.79
N PRO A 374 7.37 5.17 0.51
CA PRO A 374 8.26 5.60 -0.55
C PRO A 374 8.97 6.95 -0.27
N HIS A 375 8.37 7.82 0.53
CA HIS A 375 8.87 9.16 0.86
C HIS A 375 9.66 9.24 2.17
N LEU A 376 9.67 8.17 2.99
CA LEU A 376 10.41 8.15 4.24
C LEU A 376 11.88 7.83 4.02
N SER A 377 12.75 8.52 4.76
CA SER A 377 14.19 8.21 4.81
C SER A 377 14.54 7.19 5.90
N TRP A 378 13.63 6.97 6.84
CA TRP A 378 13.82 6.07 7.98
C TRP A 378 12.50 5.47 8.41
N ILE A 379 12.48 4.17 8.63
CA ILE A 379 11.37 3.43 9.24
C ILE A 379 11.92 2.22 9.99
N PRO A 380 11.60 2.05 11.27
CA PRO A 380 11.96 0.86 12.02
C PRO A 380 11.03 -0.30 11.68
N THR A 381 11.61 -1.49 11.49
CA THR A 381 10.90 -2.73 11.20
C THR A 381 11.52 -3.90 11.96
N VAL A 382 10.74 -4.96 12.23
CA VAL A 382 11.16 -6.10 13.06
C VAL A 382 12.39 -6.83 12.51
N ASN A 383 12.51 -6.96 11.19
CA ASN A 383 13.61 -7.66 10.52
C ASN A 383 14.98 -7.01 10.78
N GLN A 384 15.03 -5.73 11.14
CA GLN A 384 16.28 -5.01 11.43
C GLN A 384 17.00 -5.55 12.67
N ALA A 385 16.34 -6.36 13.50
CA ALA A 385 16.96 -7.05 14.64
C ALA A 385 18.08 -8.02 14.22
N TRP A 386 18.04 -8.56 13.00
CA TRP A 386 19.10 -9.45 12.50
C TRP A 386 20.34 -8.73 11.97
N GLY A 387 20.35 -7.40 11.97
CA GLY A 387 21.53 -6.52 11.87
C GLY A 387 22.27 -6.49 10.52
N SER A 388 21.98 -7.44 9.63
CA SER A 388 22.58 -7.51 8.29
C SER A 388 21.48 -7.68 7.25
N PRO A 389 21.49 -6.87 6.17
CA PRO A 389 20.54 -7.07 5.06
C PRO A 389 20.54 -8.49 4.52
N SER A 390 21.69 -9.18 4.46
CA SER A 390 21.80 -10.56 3.98
C SER A 390 21.04 -11.61 4.80
N ARG A 391 20.48 -11.23 5.95
CA ARG A 391 19.71 -12.09 6.83
C ARG A 391 18.21 -11.79 6.82
N SER A 392 17.74 -10.91 5.94
CA SER A 392 16.32 -10.60 5.82
C SER A 392 15.84 -10.90 4.40
N LEU A 393 14.97 -11.89 4.26
CA LEU A 393 14.46 -12.41 3.00
C LEU A 393 12.94 -12.26 2.95
N ALA A 394 12.41 -11.93 1.77
CA ALA A 394 10.97 -11.90 1.53
C ALA A 394 10.59 -12.74 0.30
N PHE A 395 9.45 -13.43 0.36
CA PHE A 395 8.91 -14.28 -0.69
C PHE A 395 7.46 -13.89 -0.97
N HIS A 396 7.17 -13.59 -2.24
CA HIS A 396 5.81 -13.29 -2.69
C HIS A 396 5.60 -13.84 -4.10
N PRO A 397 4.88 -14.96 -4.27
CA PRO A 397 4.68 -15.59 -5.56
C PRO A 397 3.71 -14.79 -6.45
N TYR A 398 4.00 -13.50 -6.61
CA TYR A 398 3.26 -12.55 -7.42
C TYR A 398 4.21 -11.47 -7.98
N GLU A 399 3.63 -10.32 -8.42
CA GLU A 399 4.42 -9.23 -8.99
C GLU A 399 5.17 -8.44 -7.91
N SER A 400 6.45 -8.19 -8.15
CA SER A 400 7.32 -7.47 -7.21
C SER A 400 6.87 -6.03 -6.90
N SER A 401 6.17 -5.41 -7.84
CA SER A 401 5.72 -4.02 -7.74
C SER A 401 4.41 -3.82 -6.99
N MET A 402 3.68 -4.91 -6.72
CA MET A 402 2.41 -4.80 -6.02
C MET A 402 2.61 -4.15 -4.66
N TYR A 403 1.83 -3.11 -4.34
CA TYR A 403 1.97 -2.24 -3.17
C TYR A 403 3.34 -1.58 -3.01
N SER A 404 4.10 -1.40 -4.11
CA SER A 404 5.47 -0.85 -4.10
C SER A 404 6.43 -1.66 -3.20
N ARG A 405 6.20 -2.98 -3.03
CA ARG A 405 7.00 -3.83 -2.13
C ARG A 405 8.47 -3.83 -2.48
N ALA A 406 8.81 -3.90 -3.77
CA ALA A 406 10.22 -3.90 -4.19
C ALA A 406 11.01 -2.68 -3.70
N GLU A 407 10.36 -1.51 -3.64
CA GLU A 407 10.97 -0.27 -3.11
C GLU A 407 10.95 -0.25 -1.58
N ASN A 408 9.82 -0.63 -0.98
CA ASN A 408 9.63 -0.59 0.47
C ASN A 408 10.57 -1.55 1.17
N TYR A 409 10.75 -2.77 0.65
CA TYR A 409 11.62 -3.78 1.26
C TYR A 409 13.09 -3.40 1.24
N LYS A 410 13.56 -2.66 0.23
CA LYS A 410 14.89 -2.05 0.26
C LYS A 410 15.04 -1.09 1.44
N LYS A 411 14.02 -0.27 1.73
CA LYS A 411 14.01 0.65 2.87
C LYS A 411 13.94 -0.06 4.21
N PHE A 412 13.24 -1.19 4.27
CA PHE A 412 13.17 -2.04 5.45
C PHE A 412 14.47 -2.81 5.72
N GLY A 413 15.36 -2.88 4.71
CA GLY A 413 16.64 -3.55 4.81
C GLY A 413 16.60 -5.03 4.44
N PHE A 414 15.61 -5.47 3.66
CA PHE A 414 15.64 -6.81 3.05
C PHE A 414 16.76 -6.91 2.02
N SER A 415 17.47 -8.05 2.02
CA SER A 415 18.53 -8.34 1.05
C SER A 415 17.99 -8.87 -0.27
N HIS A 416 16.99 -9.74 -0.18
CA HIS A 416 16.37 -10.39 -1.31
C HIS A 416 14.85 -10.33 -1.21
N PHE A 417 14.21 -10.09 -2.35
CA PHE A 417 12.77 -10.16 -2.50
C PHE A 417 12.43 -11.07 -3.67
N TYR A 418 12.16 -12.33 -3.35
CA TYR A 418 11.80 -13.37 -4.32
C TYR A 418 10.34 -13.21 -4.74
N SER A 419 10.12 -13.04 -6.05
CA SER A 419 8.79 -12.80 -6.63
C SER A 419 8.69 -13.39 -8.04
N LEU A 420 7.53 -13.33 -8.69
CA LEU A 420 7.39 -13.78 -10.09
C LEU A 420 8.09 -12.84 -11.08
N THR A 421 8.29 -11.59 -10.69
CA THR A 421 8.94 -10.56 -11.53
C THR A 421 9.93 -9.79 -10.68
N GLY A 422 11.09 -9.50 -11.22
CA GLY A 422 12.14 -8.80 -10.49
C GLY A 422 13.48 -9.52 -10.60
N PRO A 423 14.52 -9.03 -9.93
CA PRO A 423 15.86 -9.62 -10.04
C PRO A 423 15.96 -11.00 -9.36
N ASP A 424 15.29 -11.16 -8.21
CA ASP A 424 15.23 -12.44 -7.50
C ASP A 424 13.88 -13.11 -7.81
N GLN A 425 13.92 -14.26 -8.47
CA GLN A 425 12.71 -15.00 -8.81
C GLN A 425 12.46 -16.13 -7.81
N ILE A 426 11.18 -16.35 -7.51
CA ILE A 426 10.77 -17.47 -6.67
C ILE A 426 11.05 -18.79 -7.38
N ALA A 427 11.65 -19.75 -6.70
CA ALA A 427 12.16 -20.99 -7.30
C ALA A 427 11.04 -21.93 -7.75
N HIS A 428 10.02 -22.11 -6.89
CA HIS A 428 8.88 -23.00 -7.13
C HIS A 428 7.66 -22.17 -7.49
N GLN A 429 7.03 -22.47 -8.64
CA GLN A 429 5.92 -21.68 -9.19
C GLN A 429 4.71 -22.55 -9.58
N ASP A 430 4.59 -23.74 -8.99
CA ASP A 430 3.52 -24.67 -9.33
C ASP A 430 2.15 -24.11 -8.89
N ARG A 431 1.18 -24.31 -9.77
CA ARG A 431 -0.21 -23.94 -9.57
C ARG A 431 -1.05 -25.19 -9.39
N ILE A 432 -2.12 -25.08 -8.64
CA ILE A 432 -3.01 -26.21 -8.38
C ILE A 432 -4.14 -26.20 -9.40
N ASP A 433 -4.24 -27.27 -10.19
CA ASP A 433 -5.27 -27.46 -11.22
C ASP A 433 -5.44 -26.22 -12.11
N ARG A 434 -6.63 -25.59 -12.09
CA ARG A 434 -6.97 -24.41 -12.89
C ARG A 434 -6.73 -23.08 -12.17
N SER A 435 -6.14 -23.11 -10.97
CA SER A 435 -5.84 -21.87 -10.23
C SER A 435 -4.87 -21.00 -11.01
N GLN A 436 -5.15 -19.70 -11.03
CA GLN A 436 -4.23 -18.72 -11.65
C GLN A 436 -3.06 -18.32 -10.74
N TYR A 437 -3.08 -18.73 -9.48
CA TYR A 437 -2.08 -18.38 -8.48
C TYR A 437 -1.16 -19.56 -8.17
N VAL A 438 0.06 -19.24 -7.79
CA VAL A 438 1.03 -20.21 -7.28
C VAL A 438 0.52 -20.74 -5.94
N GLY A 439 0.64 -22.06 -5.73
CA GLY A 439 0.21 -22.72 -4.51
C GLY A 439 1.10 -22.37 -3.31
N ASP A 440 0.52 -22.41 -2.11
CA ASP A 440 1.23 -22.09 -0.86
C ASP A 440 2.40 -23.05 -0.62
N ARG A 441 2.26 -24.33 -0.98
CA ARG A 441 3.36 -25.31 -0.95
C ARG A 441 4.59 -24.81 -1.71
N SER A 442 4.41 -24.34 -2.94
CA SER A 442 5.51 -23.82 -3.76
C SER A 442 6.16 -22.58 -3.17
N ALA A 443 5.37 -21.69 -2.54
CA ALA A 443 5.90 -20.55 -1.81
C ALA A 443 6.75 -20.97 -0.62
N TYR A 444 6.29 -21.97 0.15
CA TYR A 444 6.99 -22.52 1.29
C TYR A 444 8.26 -23.30 0.89
N ASP A 445 8.21 -24.11 -0.16
CA ASP A 445 9.37 -24.82 -0.69
C ASP A 445 10.47 -23.85 -1.14
N SER A 446 10.08 -22.75 -1.80
CA SER A 446 11.01 -21.68 -2.17
C SER A 446 11.68 -21.01 -0.96
N ALA A 447 10.93 -20.83 0.13
CA ALA A 447 11.48 -20.29 1.37
C ALA A 447 12.41 -21.29 2.05
N LEU A 448 12.03 -22.57 2.13
CA LEU A 448 12.84 -23.64 2.74
C LEU A 448 14.21 -23.77 2.10
N GLU A 449 14.35 -23.64 0.79
CA GLU A 449 15.64 -23.68 0.10
C GLU A 449 16.61 -22.59 0.59
N GLN A 450 16.09 -21.47 1.08
CA GLN A 450 16.89 -20.35 1.58
C GLN A 450 17.06 -20.37 3.11
N MET A 451 16.46 -21.34 3.79
CA MET A 451 16.41 -21.43 5.27
C MET A 451 17.18 -22.61 5.85
N GLY A 452 18.02 -23.30 5.10
CA GLY A 452 18.76 -24.48 5.56
C GLY A 452 19.61 -24.23 6.81
N ASP A 453 19.99 -25.26 7.53
CA ASP A 453 20.81 -25.19 8.76
C ASP A 453 22.15 -24.46 8.56
N ASP A 454 22.69 -24.48 7.34
CA ASP A 454 23.92 -23.82 6.94
C ASP A 454 23.81 -22.29 6.80
N LYS A 455 22.60 -21.75 6.78
CA LYS A 455 22.34 -20.32 6.49
C LYS A 455 22.43 -19.39 7.71
N GLY A 456 22.52 -19.92 8.90
CA GLY A 456 22.42 -19.13 10.14
C GLY A 456 21.01 -18.61 10.40
N ASN A 457 20.85 -17.77 11.43
CA ASN A 457 19.55 -17.23 11.81
C ASN A 457 19.15 -16.06 10.91
N GLN A 458 17.91 -16.03 10.46
CA GLN A 458 17.36 -15.10 9.47
C GLN A 458 16.01 -14.57 9.93
N PHE A 459 15.61 -13.43 9.37
CA PHE A 459 14.21 -13.03 9.26
C PHE A 459 13.69 -13.41 7.87
N VAL A 460 12.55 -14.06 7.81
CA VAL A 460 11.94 -14.50 6.56
C VAL A 460 10.47 -14.08 6.54
N GLU A 461 10.05 -13.39 5.51
CA GLU A 461 8.65 -13.03 5.29
C GLU A 461 8.12 -13.77 4.07
N VAL A 462 7.01 -14.47 4.24
CA VAL A 462 6.32 -15.20 3.17
C VAL A 462 4.91 -14.64 3.05
N ILE A 463 4.59 -14.08 1.90
CA ILE A 463 3.25 -13.56 1.57
C ILE A 463 2.68 -14.47 0.49
N THR A 464 1.68 -15.27 0.81
CA THR A 464 1.12 -16.24 -0.13
C THR A 464 0.10 -15.62 -1.09
N MET A 465 -0.39 -16.38 -2.06
CA MET A 465 -1.37 -15.92 -3.06
C MET A 465 -2.45 -16.94 -3.38
N GLN A 466 -2.37 -18.16 -2.89
CA GLN A 466 -3.24 -19.27 -3.30
C GLN A 466 -4.72 -18.95 -3.15
N ASN A 467 -5.10 -18.34 -2.03
CA ASN A 467 -6.50 -18.05 -1.69
C ASN A 467 -6.99 -16.67 -2.16
N HIS A 468 -6.24 -16.00 -3.03
CA HIS A 468 -6.68 -14.70 -3.57
C HIS A 468 -7.86 -14.86 -4.53
N MET A 469 -8.80 -13.92 -4.50
CA MET A 469 -9.94 -13.87 -5.43
C MET A 469 -9.51 -13.78 -6.92
N PRO A 470 -10.35 -14.17 -7.91
CA PRO A 470 -11.73 -14.68 -7.79
C PRO A 470 -11.80 -16.16 -7.44
N TYR A 471 -12.92 -16.62 -6.93
CA TYR A 471 -13.11 -18.03 -6.54
C TYR A 471 -13.94 -18.77 -7.58
N ASN A 472 -13.34 -18.95 -8.74
CA ASN A 472 -13.94 -19.71 -9.84
C ASN A 472 -13.61 -21.19 -9.66
N ASP A 473 -14.46 -22.11 -9.76
CA ASP A 473 -14.32 -23.57 -9.58
C ASP A 473 -12.96 -24.12 -10.09
N TRP A 474 -11.88 -23.81 -9.35
CA TRP A 474 -10.50 -24.04 -9.79
C TRP A 474 -10.02 -25.46 -9.58
N TYR A 475 -10.53 -26.11 -8.52
CA TYR A 475 -9.99 -27.36 -8.01
C TYR A 475 -10.80 -28.55 -8.53
N ASP A 476 -10.11 -29.51 -9.17
CA ASP A 476 -10.75 -30.68 -9.78
C ASP A 476 -11.31 -31.63 -8.71
N ASP A 477 -10.56 -31.86 -7.61
CA ASP A 477 -10.98 -32.71 -6.49
C ASP A 477 -11.53 -31.88 -5.32
N ASN A 478 -12.68 -31.27 -5.51
CA ASN A 478 -13.32 -30.48 -4.46
C ASN A 478 -14.50 -31.24 -3.81
N ASN A 479 -14.24 -31.83 -2.65
CA ASN A 479 -15.20 -32.61 -1.86
C ASN A 479 -15.99 -31.78 -0.83
N PHE A 480 -15.80 -30.47 -0.81
CA PHE A 480 -16.58 -29.59 0.06
C PHE A 480 -17.98 -29.39 -0.49
N SER A 481 -18.95 -29.35 0.41
CA SER A 481 -20.31 -28.87 0.14
C SER A 481 -20.67 -27.77 1.15
N VAL A 482 -21.41 -26.79 0.66
CA VAL A 482 -21.79 -25.60 1.43
C VAL A 482 -23.32 -25.56 1.53
N ASN A 483 -23.82 -25.31 2.73
CA ASN A 483 -25.23 -25.10 2.99
C ASN A 483 -25.44 -23.85 3.85
N SER A 484 -26.62 -23.29 3.84
CA SER A 484 -27.00 -22.27 4.82
C SER A 484 -27.26 -22.92 6.18
N SER A 485 -26.63 -22.41 7.24
CA SER A 485 -26.96 -22.79 8.62
C SER A 485 -28.18 -22.05 9.16
N ASP A 486 -28.67 -21.00 8.47
CA ASP A 486 -29.88 -20.27 8.79
C ASP A 486 -30.93 -20.47 7.69
N PRO A 487 -31.99 -21.26 7.92
CA PRO A 487 -33.05 -21.48 6.92
C PRO A 487 -33.80 -20.21 6.48
N ASN A 488 -33.76 -19.14 7.29
CA ASN A 488 -34.42 -17.88 6.98
C ASN A 488 -33.57 -16.96 6.11
N ARG A 489 -32.28 -17.29 5.96
CA ARG A 489 -31.31 -16.54 5.14
C ARG A 489 -30.52 -17.50 4.25
N PRO A 490 -31.13 -18.06 3.22
CA PRO A 490 -30.45 -18.99 2.32
C PRO A 490 -29.30 -18.28 1.59
N LEU A 491 -28.17 -18.99 1.44
CA LEU A 491 -27.07 -18.54 0.61
C LEU A 491 -27.46 -18.65 -0.87
N GLY A 492 -27.00 -17.69 -1.68
CA GLY A 492 -27.15 -17.76 -3.13
C GLY A 492 -26.22 -18.80 -3.77
N ASP A 493 -26.57 -19.33 -4.95
CA ASP A 493 -25.80 -20.36 -5.64
C ASP A 493 -24.36 -19.89 -5.94
N ASP A 494 -24.16 -18.66 -6.41
CA ASP A 494 -22.85 -18.07 -6.68
C ASP A 494 -22.02 -17.91 -5.40
N GLU A 495 -22.68 -17.54 -4.29
CA GLU A 495 -22.05 -17.43 -2.97
C GLU A 495 -21.59 -18.80 -2.47
N MET A 496 -22.45 -19.80 -2.54
CA MET A 496 -22.13 -21.20 -2.17
C MET A 496 -20.98 -21.75 -3.03
N GLN A 497 -20.97 -21.49 -4.34
CA GLN A 497 -19.91 -21.89 -5.24
C GLN A 497 -18.55 -21.24 -4.85
N SER A 498 -18.54 -19.96 -4.56
CA SER A 498 -17.35 -19.22 -4.14
C SER A 498 -16.82 -19.75 -2.80
N ILE A 499 -17.70 -19.95 -1.81
CA ILE A 499 -17.34 -20.50 -0.50
C ILE A 499 -16.81 -21.95 -0.64
N ARG A 500 -17.40 -22.76 -1.51
CA ARG A 500 -16.95 -24.13 -1.79
C ARG A 500 -15.51 -24.13 -2.34
N THR A 501 -15.22 -23.28 -3.31
CA THR A 501 -13.87 -23.13 -3.87
C THR A 501 -12.88 -22.63 -2.82
N TYR A 502 -13.27 -21.64 -2.04
CA TYR A 502 -12.48 -21.09 -0.95
C TYR A 502 -12.17 -22.13 0.14
N ALA A 503 -13.15 -22.91 0.58
CA ALA A 503 -12.96 -23.96 1.59
C ALA A 503 -11.93 -25.01 1.13
N LYS A 504 -11.93 -25.39 -0.15
CA LYS A 504 -10.88 -26.25 -0.71
C LYS A 504 -9.51 -25.58 -0.70
N GLY A 505 -9.44 -24.30 -1.05
CA GLY A 505 -8.20 -23.51 -0.98
C GLY A 505 -7.63 -23.48 0.45
N VAL A 506 -8.48 -23.20 1.45
CA VAL A 506 -8.10 -23.26 2.87
C VAL A 506 -7.57 -24.64 3.28
N SER A 507 -8.21 -25.71 2.81
CA SER A 507 -7.76 -27.09 3.09
C SER A 507 -6.39 -27.40 2.50
N LEU A 508 -6.08 -26.86 1.33
CA LEU A 508 -4.78 -27.00 0.69
C LEU A 508 -3.71 -26.19 1.42
N THR A 509 -4.04 -24.97 1.89
CA THR A 509 -3.18 -24.17 2.76
C THR A 509 -2.90 -24.86 4.09
N ASP A 510 -3.93 -25.46 4.71
CA ASP A 510 -3.84 -26.19 5.96
C ASP A 510 -2.79 -27.32 5.85
N GLN A 511 -2.89 -28.14 4.82
CA GLN A 511 -1.94 -29.24 4.57
C GLN A 511 -0.53 -28.70 4.26
N ALA A 512 -0.42 -27.68 3.40
CA ALA A 512 0.87 -27.12 3.03
C ALA A 512 1.58 -26.49 4.24
N THR A 513 0.82 -25.83 5.13
CA THR A 513 1.35 -25.24 6.37
C THR A 513 1.84 -26.32 7.33
N ALA A 514 1.08 -27.41 7.51
CA ALA A 514 1.50 -28.53 8.36
C ALA A 514 2.80 -29.17 7.84
N ASP A 515 2.91 -29.40 6.53
CA ASP A 515 4.10 -29.95 5.89
C ASP A 515 5.32 -29.01 6.04
N PHE A 516 5.12 -27.71 5.89
CA PHE A 516 6.14 -26.69 6.10
C PHE A 516 6.67 -26.69 7.54
N LEU A 517 5.78 -26.67 8.54
CA LEU A 517 6.17 -26.71 9.95
C LEU A 517 6.88 -28.04 10.30
N ASN A 518 6.46 -29.16 9.75
CA ASN A 518 7.15 -30.45 9.91
C ASN A 518 8.57 -30.40 9.34
N SER A 519 8.77 -29.73 8.21
CA SER A 519 10.09 -29.52 7.61
C SER A 519 10.99 -28.67 8.50
N LEU A 520 10.45 -27.59 9.06
CA LEU A 520 11.15 -26.72 10.02
C LEU A 520 11.45 -27.45 11.35
N ASP A 521 10.56 -28.33 11.79
CA ASP A 521 10.75 -29.12 13.03
C ASP A 521 11.88 -30.15 12.94
N SER A 522 12.31 -30.50 11.72
CA SER A 522 13.45 -31.35 11.44
C SER A 522 14.80 -30.63 11.43
N GLN A 523 14.80 -29.28 11.43
CA GLN A 523 16.02 -28.47 11.44
C GLN A 523 16.66 -28.44 12.83
N SER A 524 17.99 -28.35 12.86
CA SER A 524 18.76 -28.31 14.11
C SER A 524 18.86 -26.90 14.72
N LYS A 525 18.54 -25.85 13.95
CA LYS A 525 18.54 -24.47 14.43
C LYS A 525 17.16 -24.04 14.96
N PRO A 526 17.10 -23.12 15.94
CA PRO A 526 15.83 -22.62 16.43
C PRO A 526 15.10 -21.81 15.37
N VAL A 527 13.82 -22.13 15.14
CA VAL A 527 12.91 -21.44 14.22
C VAL A 527 11.61 -21.12 14.94
N THR A 528 11.15 -19.89 14.82
CA THR A 528 9.83 -19.44 15.27
C THR A 528 9.02 -18.93 14.08
N VAL A 529 7.76 -19.32 13.98
CA VAL A 529 6.84 -18.95 12.89
C VAL A 529 5.67 -18.17 13.46
N VAL A 530 5.40 -17.01 12.89
CA VAL A 530 4.15 -16.26 13.06
C VAL A 530 3.32 -16.47 11.80
N PHE A 531 2.24 -17.21 11.92
CA PHE A 531 1.26 -17.40 10.85
C PHE A 531 0.03 -16.55 11.12
N TYR A 532 -0.44 -15.81 10.13
CA TYR A 532 -1.67 -15.03 10.23
C TYR A 532 -2.37 -14.89 8.87
N GLY A 533 -3.70 -15.03 8.89
CA GLY A 533 -4.53 -14.67 7.74
C GLY A 533 -4.73 -13.16 7.72
N ASP A 534 -4.59 -12.52 6.58
CA ASP A 534 -4.69 -11.07 6.48
C ASP A 534 -6.14 -10.57 6.58
N HIS A 535 -7.06 -11.14 5.85
CA HIS A 535 -8.50 -10.79 5.88
C HIS A 535 -9.38 -11.95 5.39
N LEU A 536 -10.68 -11.86 5.65
CA LEU A 536 -11.64 -12.76 5.01
C LEU A 536 -11.83 -12.38 3.53
N PRO A 537 -12.11 -13.37 2.67
CA PRO A 537 -12.47 -13.09 1.28
C PRO A 537 -13.82 -12.36 1.19
N GLY A 538 -13.96 -11.48 0.21
CA GLY A 538 -15.17 -10.68 0.00
C GLY A 538 -16.34 -11.46 -0.64
N ILE A 539 -16.59 -12.69 -0.21
CA ILE A 539 -17.59 -13.60 -0.81
C ILE A 539 -18.83 -13.82 0.05
N TYR A 540 -18.86 -13.35 1.28
CA TYR A 540 -19.92 -13.60 2.24
C TYR A 540 -21.02 -12.51 2.19
N GLY A 541 -21.68 -12.36 1.04
CA GLY A 541 -22.69 -11.32 0.83
C GLY A 541 -23.89 -11.43 1.76
N THR A 542 -24.37 -12.66 2.02
CA THR A 542 -25.50 -12.92 2.92
C THR A 542 -25.14 -12.57 4.37
N ALA A 543 -23.97 -12.99 4.86
CA ALA A 543 -23.50 -12.63 6.20
C ALA A 543 -23.23 -11.12 6.31
N GLY A 544 -22.60 -10.51 5.30
CA GLY A 544 -22.29 -9.09 5.24
C GLY A 544 -23.50 -8.15 5.17
N SER A 545 -24.65 -8.68 4.77
CA SER A 545 -25.93 -7.93 4.79
C SER A 545 -26.44 -7.61 6.20
N ASP A 546 -25.92 -8.29 7.22
CA ASP A 546 -26.23 -8.04 8.65
C ASP A 546 -25.02 -7.42 9.35
N GLN A 547 -25.16 -6.16 9.74
CA GLN A 547 -24.11 -5.39 10.42
C GLN A 547 -23.62 -6.05 11.71
N ARG A 548 -24.44 -6.85 12.37
CA ARG A 548 -24.07 -7.60 13.58
C ARG A 548 -22.95 -8.62 13.33
N ASN A 549 -22.77 -9.06 12.09
CA ASN A 549 -21.72 -9.97 11.68
C ASN A 549 -20.38 -9.29 11.40
N SER A 550 -20.31 -7.96 11.50
CA SER A 550 -19.14 -7.19 11.11
C SER A 550 -17.87 -7.67 11.83
N LEU A 551 -17.94 -7.91 13.14
CA LEU A 551 -16.77 -8.42 13.88
C LEU A 551 -16.35 -9.80 13.36
N ALA A 552 -17.27 -10.74 13.19
CA ALA A 552 -16.98 -12.09 12.71
C ALA A 552 -16.31 -12.08 11.31
N LEU A 553 -16.70 -11.12 10.46
CA LEU A 553 -16.16 -10.95 9.11
C LEU A 553 -14.79 -10.25 9.07
N HIS A 554 -14.25 -9.81 10.22
CA HIS A 554 -12.93 -9.19 10.35
C HIS A 554 -12.01 -9.94 11.32
N LEU A 555 -12.37 -11.16 11.72
CA LEU A 555 -11.54 -12.01 12.57
C LEU A 555 -10.91 -13.13 11.75
N THR A 556 -9.60 -13.11 11.61
CA THR A 556 -8.78 -14.16 10.97
C THR A 556 -8.11 -15.02 12.01
N ASP A 557 -7.44 -16.10 11.58
CA ASP A 557 -6.70 -16.98 12.45
C ASP A 557 -5.23 -16.59 12.50
N TYR A 558 -4.60 -16.69 13.69
CA TYR A 558 -3.17 -16.57 13.84
C TYR A 558 -2.62 -17.56 14.87
N PHE A 559 -1.33 -17.88 14.74
CA PHE A 559 -0.55 -18.58 15.76
C PHE A 559 0.93 -18.20 15.72
N ILE A 560 1.62 -18.41 16.85
CA ILE A 560 3.07 -18.29 16.98
C ILE A 560 3.59 -19.65 17.45
N TRP A 561 4.34 -20.32 16.58
CA TRP A 561 4.85 -21.67 16.78
C TRP A 561 6.37 -21.67 16.74
N SER A 562 7.00 -22.51 17.55
CA SER A 562 8.45 -22.73 17.55
C SER A 562 8.77 -24.21 17.38
N ASN A 563 9.82 -24.52 16.60
CA ASN A 563 10.28 -25.87 16.36
C ASN A 563 10.96 -26.49 17.61
N LYS A 564 11.20 -27.81 17.59
CA LYS A 564 11.82 -28.56 18.69
C LYS A 564 13.21 -28.07 19.07
N ALA A 565 13.96 -27.44 18.17
CA ALA A 565 15.28 -26.89 18.44
C ALA A 565 15.23 -25.54 19.20
N SER A 566 14.06 -24.94 19.33
CA SER A 566 13.84 -23.70 20.06
C SER A 566 13.45 -23.95 21.50
N ASP A 567 14.01 -23.18 22.44
CA ASP A 567 13.60 -23.20 23.86
C ASP A 567 12.12 -22.76 24.02
N ALA A 568 11.53 -22.11 23.02
CA ALA A 568 10.13 -21.68 23.00
C ALA A 568 9.17 -22.75 22.45
N SER A 569 9.65 -23.99 22.16
CA SER A 569 8.80 -25.06 21.65
C SER A 569 7.68 -25.38 22.65
N GLY A 570 6.43 -25.40 22.16
CA GLY A 570 5.23 -25.68 22.98
C GLY A 570 4.80 -24.53 23.90
N THR A 571 5.40 -23.35 23.80
CA THR A 571 4.98 -22.16 24.59
C THR A 571 3.57 -21.72 24.21
N GLN A 572 2.77 -21.41 25.24
CA GLN A 572 1.43 -20.84 25.13
C GLN A 572 1.34 -19.57 25.97
N VAL A 573 1.26 -18.42 25.32
CA VAL A 573 1.09 -17.13 26.01
C VAL A 573 -0.37 -16.96 26.41
N SER A 574 -0.63 -16.57 27.65
CA SER A 574 -1.98 -16.51 28.21
C SER A 574 -2.86 -15.39 27.62
N ASN A 575 -2.25 -14.26 27.21
CA ASN A 575 -2.96 -13.13 26.61
C ASN A 575 -2.82 -13.15 25.07
N SER A 576 -3.30 -14.22 24.44
CA SER A 576 -3.17 -14.40 22.98
C SER A 576 -4.49 -14.66 22.26
N ALA A 577 -5.61 -14.81 23.01
CA ALA A 577 -6.89 -15.18 22.39
C ALA A 577 -7.37 -14.20 21.31
N TYR A 578 -7.07 -12.92 21.46
CA TYR A 578 -7.31 -11.88 20.46
C TYR A 578 -6.09 -10.97 20.31
N SER A 579 -5.84 -10.53 19.07
CA SER A 579 -4.73 -9.63 18.73
C SER A 579 -5.06 -8.77 17.52
N SER A 580 -4.17 -7.86 17.16
CA SER A 580 -4.05 -7.21 15.86
C SER A 580 -2.58 -7.18 15.43
N PRO A 581 -2.25 -7.06 14.13
CA PRO A 581 -0.89 -7.30 13.65
C PRO A 581 0.18 -6.41 14.27
N ASN A 582 -0.18 -5.18 14.68
CA ASN A 582 0.73 -4.24 15.35
C ASN A 582 1.28 -4.75 16.70
N PHE A 583 0.67 -5.79 17.29
CA PHE A 583 1.14 -6.40 18.54
C PHE A 583 2.03 -7.63 18.36
N PHE A 584 2.19 -8.14 17.14
CA PHE A 584 2.95 -9.37 16.91
C PHE A 584 4.39 -9.29 17.41
N GLN A 585 5.06 -8.14 17.29
CA GLN A 585 6.42 -7.99 17.83
C GLN A 585 6.49 -8.22 19.35
N ALA A 586 5.49 -7.74 20.11
CA ALA A 586 5.40 -7.95 21.54
C ALA A 586 5.08 -9.42 21.88
N GLN A 587 4.10 -10.00 21.19
CA GLN A 587 3.68 -11.39 21.41
C GLN A 587 4.78 -12.41 21.04
N VAL A 588 5.54 -12.14 19.96
CA VAL A 588 6.71 -12.96 19.58
C VAL A 588 7.79 -12.88 20.67
N ALA A 589 8.07 -11.68 21.16
CA ALA A 589 9.06 -11.51 22.23
C ALA A 589 8.64 -12.21 23.53
N GLU A 590 7.35 -12.26 23.83
CA GLU A 590 6.80 -12.99 24.96
C GLU A 590 6.85 -14.51 24.76
N HIS A 591 6.41 -14.98 23.58
CA HIS A 591 6.46 -16.39 23.22
C HIS A 591 7.88 -16.97 23.26
N MET A 592 8.87 -16.21 22.78
CA MET A 592 10.28 -16.63 22.72
C MET A 592 11.07 -16.30 24.00
N ASP A 593 10.47 -15.67 24.99
CA ASP A 593 11.13 -15.14 26.20
C ASP A 593 12.38 -14.31 25.87
N THR A 594 12.28 -13.46 24.83
CA THR A 594 13.41 -12.64 24.36
C THR A 594 13.36 -11.22 24.90
N LYS A 595 14.54 -10.61 25.02
CA LYS A 595 14.69 -9.22 25.41
C LYS A 595 14.02 -8.28 24.39
N VAL A 596 13.46 -7.19 24.90
CA VAL A 596 12.64 -6.21 24.15
C VAL A 596 13.31 -4.85 24.04
N SER A 597 13.01 -4.15 22.94
CA SER A 597 13.28 -2.71 22.82
C SER A 597 12.30 -1.89 23.67
N PRO A 598 12.58 -0.61 23.97
CA PRO A 598 11.60 0.28 24.59
C PRO A 598 10.28 0.35 23.83
N PHE A 599 10.28 0.32 22.49
CA PHE A 599 9.07 0.29 21.68
C PHE A 599 8.29 -1.02 21.86
N THR A 600 8.98 -2.15 21.86
CA THR A 600 8.33 -3.45 22.08
C THR A 600 7.77 -3.56 23.50
N ALA A 601 8.48 -3.01 24.51
CA ALA A 601 7.97 -2.92 25.88
C ALA A 601 6.69 -2.04 25.98
N PHE A 602 6.66 -0.92 25.25
CA PHE A 602 5.46 -0.10 25.08
C PHE A 602 4.29 -0.90 24.48
N LEU A 603 4.54 -1.67 23.40
CA LEU A 603 3.52 -2.51 22.77
C LEU A 603 3.00 -3.60 23.71
N THR A 604 3.88 -4.19 24.55
CA THR A 604 3.47 -5.15 25.59
C THR A 604 2.52 -4.49 26.59
N GLU A 605 2.89 -3.33 27.16
CA GLU A 605 2.04 -2.61 28.12
C GLU A 605 0.68 -2.18 27.51
N LEU A 606 0.66 -1.84 26.22
CA LEU A 606 -0.58 -1.49 25.50
C LEU A 606 -1.44 -2.73 25.26
N HIS A 607 -0.82 -3.85 24.83
CA HIS A 607 -1.52 -5.12 24.58
C HIS A 607 -2.16 -5.70 25.86
N ASP A 608 -1.53 -5.52 27.02
CA ASP A 608 -2.10 -5.90 28.31
C ASP A 608 -3.40 -5.15 28.65
N LYS A 609 -3.63 -4.00 28.02
CA LYS A 609 -4.83 -3.19 28.23
C LYS A 609 -5.85 -3.33 27.09
N ILE A 610 -5.39 -3.49 25.88
CA ILE A 610 -6.19 -3.54 24.64
C ILE A 610 -5.60 -4.60 23.74
N SER A 611 -6.32 -5.70 23.57
CA SER A 611 -5.82 -6.85 22.82
C SER A 611 -5.78 -6.62 21.31
N ALA A 612 -6.66 -5.77 20.75
CA ALA A 612 -6.66 -5.46 19.32
C ALA A 612 -7.08 -4.01 19.04
N ILE A 613 -6.46 -3.40 18.03
CA ILE A 613 -6.70 -1.99 17.63
C ILE A 613 -6.76 -1.92 16.10
N GLU A 614 -7.93 -1.56 15.53
CA GLU A 614 -8.12 -1.35 14.10
C GLU A 614 -9.02 -0.15 13.78
N PRO A 615 -8.89 0.47 12.60
CA PRO A 615 -9.70 1.65 12.26
C PRO A 615 -11.19 1.33 12.12
N PRO A 616 -12.08 2.33 12.33
CA PRO A 616 -13.53 2.13 12.27
C PRO A 616 -14.04 1.87 10.85
N VAL A 617 -13.33 2.35 9.84
CA VAL A 617 -13.78 2.32 8.43
C VAL A 617 -13.80 0.92 7.83
N ALA A 618 -13.06 -0.01 8.40
CA ALA A 618 -12.95 -1.37 7.89
C ALA A 618 -14.18 -2.24 8.22
N ASN A 619 -14.98 -1.85 9.20
CA ASN A 619 -16.11 -2.63 9.68
C ASN A 619 -17.15 -1.73 10.37
N GLN A 620 -18.26 -2.32 10.80
CA GLN A 620 -19.38 -1.62 11.42
C GLN A 620 -19.61 -2.06 12.87
N ILE A 621 -18.53 -2.37 13.60
CA ILE A 621 -18.60 -2.74 15.03
C ILE A 621 -19.28 -1.63 15.86
N GLN A 622 -19.24 -0.38 15.37
CA GLN A 622 -19.89 0.78 15.97
C GLN A 622 -21.41 0.60 16.21
N ASP A 623 -22.07 -0.25 15.43
CA ASP A 623 -23.50 -0.54 15.59
C ASP A 623 -23.82 -1.43 16.79
N TRP A 624 -22.81 -1.98 17.44
CA TRP A 624 -22.96 -2.57 18.75
C TRP A 624 -23.20 -1.45 19.77
N ASN A 625 -24.39 -1.38 20.32
CA ASN A 625 -25.03 -0.36 21.16
C ASN A 625 -24.17 0.42 22.20
N ARG A 626 -22.85 0.22 22.27
CA ARG A 626 -21.95 0.81 23.24
C ARG A 626 -20.82 1.64 22.64
N ILE A 627 -20.56 1.54 21.33
CA ILE A 627 -19.42 2.18 20.67
C ILE A 627 -19.92 3.37 19.84
N PRO A 628 -19.37 4.58 20.07
CA PRO A 628 -19.70 5.74 19.25
C PRO A 628 -19.36 5.53 17.77
N ALA A 629 -20.20 6.00 16.87
CA ALA A 629 -19.92 5.99 15.43
C ALA A 629 -18.59 6.67 15.12
N GLY A 630 -17.76 6.02 14.27
CA GLY A 630 -16.44 6.53 13.89
C GLY A 630 -15.33 6.34 14.95
N GLN A 631 -15.62 5.67 16.05
CA GLN A 631 -14.58 5.29 16.99
C GLN A 631 -13.69 4.17 16.40
N THR A 632 -12.39 4.25 16.72
CA THR A 632 -11.44 3.13 16.54
C THR A 632 -11.99 1.86 17.22
N ASN A 633 -11.82 0.71 16.58
CA ASN A 633 -12.20 -0.58 17.13
C ASN A 633 -11.13 -1.06 18.11
N TYR A 634 -11.53 -1.22 19.36
CA TYR A 634 -10.71 -1.77 20.44
C TYR A 634 -11.37 -3.05 20.95
N LEU A 635 -10.60 -4.13 21.10
CA LEU A 635 -11.07 -5.37 21.72
C LEU A 635 -10.32 -5.63 23.03
N ASP A 636 -11.03 -6.18 24.00
CA ASP A 636 -10.43 -6.72 25.22
C ASP A 636 -9.91 -8.17 25.01
N ALA A 637 -9.34 -8.76 26.07
CA ALA A 637 -8.79 -10.11 26.02
C ALA A 637 -9.83 -11.21 25.74
N GLN A 638 -11.12 -10.92 25.87
CA GLN A 638 -12.25 -11.79 25.56
C GLN A 638 -12.87 -11.48 24.18
N GLY A 639 -12.25 -10.56 23.41
CA GLY A 639 -12.72 -10.14 22.10
C GLY A 639 -13.96 -9.25 22.13
N GLN A 640 -14.29 -8.68 23.30
CA GLN A 640 -15.44 -7.78 23.39
C GLN A 640 -15.04 -6.36 22.98
N PRO A 641 -15.86 -5.67 22.19
CA PRO A 641 -15.64 -4.29 21.81
C PRO A 641 -15.64 -3.36 23.02
N MET A 642 -14.61 -2.51 23.12
CA MET A 642 -14.40 -1.55 24.23
C MET A 642 -14.80 -0.15 23.80
N ASN A 643 -15.44 0.62 24.71
CA ASN A 643 -15.73 2.03 24.50
C ASN A 643 -14.58 2.90 25.06
N ALA A 644 -13.97 3.71 24.20
CA ALA A 644 -12.86 4.59 24.62
C ALA A 644 -13.22 5.60 25.71
N ARG A 645 -14.53 5.89 25.90
CA ARG A 645 -14.99 6.75 27.01
C ARG A 645 -14.77 6.13 28.39
N ASP A 646 -14.76 4.80 28.44
CA ASP A 646 -14.65 4.03 29.68
C ASP A 646 -13.20 3.71 30.06
N PHE A 647 -12.22 4.08 29.22
CA PHE A 647 -10.80 3.84 29.49
C PHE A 647 -10.32 4.59 30.74
N ASP A 648 -9.50 3.92 31.51
CA ASP A 648 -8.80 4.51 32.64
C ASP A 648 -7.72 5.53 32.16
N PRO A 649 -7.22 6.40 33.04
CA PRO A 649 -6.20 7.38 32.70
C PRO A 649 -4.91 6.75 32.11
N ALA A 650 -4.50 5.57 32.59
CA ALA A 650 -3.30 4.88 32.14
C ALA A 650 -3.48 4.37 30.71
N THR A 651 -4.60 3.75 30.40
CA THR A 651 -4.94 3.32 29.04
C THR A 651 -5.01 4.50 28.06
N ARG A 652 -5.61 5.62 28.46
CA ARG A 652 -5.63 6.85 27.64
C ARG A 652 -4.22 7.40 27.40
N GLN A 653 -3.34 7.33 28.41
CA GLN A 653 -1.95 7.76 28.27
C GLN A 653 -1.20 6.88 27.25
N LEU A 654 -1.35 5.55 27.31
CA LEU A 654 -0.75 4.63 26.36
C LEU A 654 -1.21 4.91 24.93
N LEU A 655 -2.50 5.15 24.71
CA LEU A 655 -3.02 5.49 23.38
C LEU A 655 -2.49 6.84 22.87
N ASN A 656 -2.32 7.83 23.76
CA ASN A 656 -1.71 9.11 23.38
C ASN A 656 -0.22 8.94 23.07
N ASP A 657 0.50 8.16 23.85
CA ASP A 657 1.91 7.84 23.59
C ASP A 657 2.07 7.10 22.27
N TYR A 658 1.14 6.19 21.93
CA TYR A 658 1.15 5.49 20.64
C TYR A 658 1.03 6.47 19.45
N LYS A 659 0.09 7.42 19.56
CA LYS A 659 -0.04 8.48 18.53
C LYS A 659 1.21 9.34 18.41
N LEU A 660 1.86 9.69 19.54
CA LEU A 660 3.11 10.46 19.55
C LEU A 660 4.25 9.69 18.89
N ILE A 661 4.41 8.40 19.22
CA ILE A 661 5.43 7.52 18.63
C ILE A 661 5.21 7.40 17.12
N GLN A 662 3.99 7.05 16.72
CA GLN A 662 3.67 6.87 15.30
C GLN A 662 3.82 8.16 14.50
N TYR A 663 3.38 9.29 15.06
CA TYR A 663 3.58 10.59 14.42
C TYR A 663 5.06 10.91 14.23
N ASP A 664 5.89 10.68 15.25
CA ASP A 664 7.33 10.93 15.16
C ASP A 664 7.98 10.13 14.04
N ILE A 665 7.58 8.86 13.86
CA ILE A 665 8.12 7.95 12.83
C ILE A 665 7.57 8.30 11.44
N MET A 666 6.27 8.59 11.30
CA MET A 666 5.60 8.64 10.00
C MET A 666 5.45 10.05 9.41
N ALA A 667 5.39 11.08 10.24
CA ALA A 667 5.09 12.46 9.81
C ALA A 667 5.87 13.54 10.59
N GLY A 668 6.59 13.15 11.63
CA GLY A 668 7.23 14.05 12.58
C GLY A 668 8.67 14.43 12.23
N LYS A 669 9.44 14.71 13.27
CA LYS A 669 10.84 15.14 13.18
C LYS A 669 11.85 14.01 13.47
N HIS A 670 11.39 12.77 13.61
CA HIS A 670 12.21 11.60 13.90
C HIS A 670 13.09 11.76 15.15
N TYR A 671 12.56 12.35 16.23
CA TYR A 671 13.28 12.55 17.48
C TYR A 671 13.67 11.25 18.17
N LEU A 672 12.98 10.14 17.88
CA LEU A 672 13.29 8.80 18.37
C LEU A 672 14.39 8.11 17.57
N GLN A 673 14.71 8.60 16.35
CA GLN A 673 15.75 8.02 15.51
C GLN A 673 17.13 8.12 16.21
N GLY A 674 17.87 7.01 16.24
CA GLY A 674 19.21 6.96 16.85
C GLY A 674 19.23 6.96 18.39
N THR A 675 18.06 6.96 19.07
CA THR A 675 17.98 6.89 20.53
C THR A 675 18.02 5.46 21.09
N GLY A 676 17.97 4.45 20.23
CA GLY A 676 17.80 3.05 20.63
C GLY A 676 16.35 2.64 20.93
N PHE A 677 15.39 3.57 20.85
CA PHE A 677 13.99 3.32 21.19
C PHE A 677 13.36 2.15 20.40
N ASN A 678 13.63 2.07 19.11
CA ASN A 678 13.13 1.01 18.23
C ASN A 678 14.14 -0.13 18.01
N THR A 679 15.30 -0.10 18.69
CA THR A 679 16.36 -1.07 18.46
C THR A 679 16.15 -2.30 19.34
N THR A 680 15.83 -3.44 18.72
CA THR A 680 15.75 -4.72 19.42
C THR A 680 17.11 -5.11 19.97
N PRO A 681 17.22 -5.49 21.26
CA PRO A 681 18.49 -5.89 21.85
C PRO A 681 19.07 -7.12 21.15
N THR A 682 20.39 -7.12 21.01
CA THR A 682 21.18 -8.28 20.58
C THR A 682 22.24 -8.58 21.62
N ARG A 683 22.78 -9.81 21.67
CA ARG A 683 23.85 -10.16 22.61
C ARG A 683 25.04 -9.20 22.49
N HIS A 684 25.39 -8.82 21.26
CA HIS A 684 26.48 -7.89 20.99
C HIS A 684 26.18 -6.46 21.51
N SER A 685 24.98 -5.96 21.25
CA SER A 685 24.57 -4.62 21.70
C SER A 685 24.48 -4.50 23.22
N ASP A 686 23.99 -5.54 23.89
CA ASP A 686 23.89 -5.60 25.36
C ASP A 686 25.28 -5.65 26.01
N ALA A 687 26.20 -6.46 25.48
CA ALA A 687 27.57 -6.52 25.98
C ALA A 687 28.28 -5.16 25.84
N ALA A 688 28.10 -4.47 24.70
CA ALA A 688 28.62 -3.12 24.50
C ALA A 688 28.02 -2.11 25.48
N ARG A 689 26.71 -2.20 25.74
CA ARG A 689 25.99 -1.32 26.70
C ARG A 689 26.44 -1.56 28.14
N GLN A 690 26.67 -2.80 28.54
CA GLN A 690 27.20 -3.14 29.86
C GLN A 690 28.59 -2.59 30.06
N LYS A 691 29.46 -2.80 29.07
CA LYS A 691 30.83 -2.27 29.10
C LYS A 691 30.87 -0.74 29.23
N ALA A 692 30.00 -0.04 28.50
CA ALA A 692 29.87 1.42 28.59
C ALA A 692 29.39 1.88 30.00
N LYS A 693 28.40 1.15 30.59
CA LYS A 693 27.94 1.42 31.97
C LYS A 693 29.01 1.18 33.02
N GLU A 694 29.84 0.15 32.86
CA GLU A 694 30.96 -0.14 33.75
C GLU A 694 32.04 0.93 33.66
N GLN A 695 32.35 1.38 32.44
CA GLN A 695 33.32 2.47 32.23
C GLN A 695 32.81 3.77 32.86
N ALA A 696 31.54 4.15 32.64
CA ALA A 696 30.97 5.34 33.27
C ALA A 696 31.01 5.30 34.81
N ARG A 697 30.72 4.13 35.41
CA ARG A 697 30.84 3.95 36.87
C ARG A 697 32.26 4.07 37.37
N GLN A 698 33.24 3.56 36.61
CA GLN A 698 34.66 3.69 36.95
C GLN A 698 35.14 5.15 36.87
N GLU A 699 34.65 5.88 35.88
CA GLU A 699 34.92 7.31 35.72
C GLU A 699 34.29 8.15 36.86
N GLU A 700 33.06 7.89 37.24
CA GLU A 700 32.41 8.53 38.40
C GLU A 700 33.18 8.24 39.71
N GLN A 701 33.56 6.97 39.93
CA GLN A 701 34.34 6.59 41.14
C GLN A 701 35.74 7.18 41.15
N SER A 702 36.36 7.44 40.01
CA SER A 702 37.68 8.12 39.93
C SER A 702 37.53 9.62 40.19
N GLN A 703 36.47 10.26 39.71
CA GLN A 703 36.19 11.68 39.97
C GLN A 703 35.84 11.93 41.45
N ASP A 704 35.10 11.03 42.09
CA ASP A 704 34.82 11.13 43.54
C ASP A 704 36.07 10.94 44.42
N LYS A 705 37.04 10.12 43.97
CA LYS A 705 38.31 9.96 44.66
C LYS A 705 39.20 11.20 44.52
N ASP A 706 39.27 11.81 43.35
CA ASP A 706 40.05 13.04 43.11
C ASP A 706 39.42 14.26 43.84
N SER A 707 38.07 14.30 43.98
CA SER A 707 37.41 15.34 44.73
C SER A 707 37.54 15.16 46.27
N GLY A 708 37.72 13.92 46.74
CA GLY A 708 37.93 13.61 48.18
C GLY A 708 39.35 13.93 48.67
N ASP A 709 40.37 13.82 47.78
CA ASP A 709 41.78 14.07 48.15
C ASP A 709 42.13 15.57 48.15
N SER A 710 41.34 16.40 47.45
CA SER A 710 41.52 17.87 47.44
C SER A 710 41.00 18.57 48.73
N THR A 711 40.20 17.90 49.59
CA THR A 711 39.70 18.45 50.86
C THR A 711 40.52 18.07 52.07
N SER A 712 41.53 17.16 51.97
CA SER A 712 42.38 16.76 53.10
C SER A 712 43.71 17.49 53.18
N SER A 713 44.03 18.40 52.23
CA SER A 713 45.28 19.18 52.22
C SER A 713 45.12 20.65 52.62
N ALA A 714 43.97 21.03 53.23
CA ALA A 714 43.67 22.37 53.72
C ALA A 714 43.29 22.38 55.21
N ASN A 715 44.13 21.78 56.09
CA ASN A 715 44.07 22.01 57.54
C ASN A 715 45.49 22.06 58.08
#